data_fd8e2fb05cb45a6d22e1ca0b0c5897df
#
_entry.id   fd8e2fb05cb45a6d22e1ca0b0c5897df
#
_cell.length_a   1.000
_cell.length_b   1.000
_cell.length_c   1.000
_cell.angle_alpha   90.00
_cell.angle_beta   90.00
_cell.angle_gamma   90.00
#
_symmetry.space_group_name_H-M   'P 1'
#
loop_
_entity.id
_entity.type
_entity.pdbx_description
1 polymer ?
#
loop_
_entity_poly.entity_id
_entity_poly.type
_entity_poly.pdbx_seq_one_letter_code
_entity_poly.pdbx_strand_id
1 'polypeptide(L)'
;MKLKLLALFLLVVLPLHAAKVPATADETVALIRRVNNYWQQHHDCAPAQIKKNGFDLSPFWDHAAYQTGNMAAWQVTGDTAFYKYAVRWASHNKWTGARSKDRSKWQYKTYGEDDEHVLFADWQICFQTYADLYIICPDDYKIRRAREVMEYQMSLPDNDFWHWADALYMGMPVMTKLYRITGNQQYLDRLTDWFQWADKLMRDPETGLYYRDGKYIYPKHTTAAGKKDFWARGDGWVLAGLAKVLQDLPTGYKNRRLFLDRYAALAEGVVACQQKEGYWTRSMHDPDQAPGPETSGTAFFTYGLLWGVNNGILKGEKYNTAIQRAMQYLCSTAIQKSGRVGYVQPIGEKAIPGQMINADSEANFGTGAVLLALSEWYRSLQAEGKSGNKNASDRDYWVSELVKMARPVLSNMSRGELQQNMRTEFSPSFDSRNRKVLYMECFGRLMAGIAPWLALPDDETAEGRQRKELRDMALASFRNGVDPSSGDYLAWGVSGQNLVDAAYVVEAFLRAYDALWMPLDHDTKQRYIDELQKLRSIDPPYTNWLLFSSTIESFIRKATRDDKTLKGQADIYRINSAIRKVEEWYVGDGWYSDGIDFAFNYYGSYVFHPMYLETLRAMVDARHNDRIDYARHWDRAYQRCQKYAVELERFISPEGTFPVIGRSIPYRLAALQPLALVAWYDRMPAGLSYGQVRAALTRTLHRMMDGDRNYRGEYLTIGFCGSQPDAADWYTNNGSLYITSSVFLPLGLPANHPFWTDAPQPWTQVKAWNGMEFPKDHNHVDNIVTRDRW
;
A
#
# COMPACT_ATOMS: atom_id res chain seq x y z
N MET A 1 55.04 65.34 -15.15
CA MET A 1 55.01 64.04 -14.50
C MET A 1 53.60 63.75 -14.10
N LYS A 2 52.84 62.99 -14.92
CA LYS A 2 51.44 62.61 -14.63
C LYS A 2 51.37 61.12 -14.32
N LEU A 3 51.09 60.82 -13.04
CA LEU A 3 50.77 59.47 -12.60
C LEU A 3 49.39 59.04 -13.05
N LYS A 4 49.27 57.99 -13.86
CA LYS A 4 48.01 57.33 -14.20
C LYS A 4 47.74 56.24 -13.14
N LEU A 5 46.70 56.45 -12.36
CA LEU A 5 46.11 55.35 -11.49
C LEU A 5 45.31 54.41 -12.39
N LEU A 6 45.73 53.18 -12.43
CA LEU A 6 44.99 52.07 -13.05
C LEU A 6 44.09 51.44 -11.97
N ALA A 7 42.80 51.67 -12.02
CA ALA A 7 41.85 50.99 -11.15
C ALA A 7 41.55 49.60 -11.72
N LEU A 8 41.98 48.55 -11.00
CA LEU A 8 41.71 47.17 -11.31
C LEU A 8 40.35 46.81 -10.68
N PHE A 9 39.32 46.67 -11.53
CA PHE A 9 38.03 46.14 -11.11
C PHE A 9 38.18 44.61 -10.98
N LEU A 10 38.30 44.11 -9.75
CA LEU A 10 38.12 42.72 -9.47
C LEU A 10 36.61 42.41 -9.57
N LEU A 11 36.18 41.80 -10.65
CA LEU A 11 34.88 41.12 -10.71
C LEU A 11 34.94 39.90 -9.79
N VAL A 12 34.41 40.07 -8.58
CA VAL A 12 34.09 38.91 -7.72
C VAL A 12 32.90 38.20 -8.35
N VAL A 13 33.17 37.18 -9.14
CA VAL A 13 32.15 36.21 -9.58
C VAL A 13 31.80 35.40 -8.32
N LEU A 14 30.77 35.83 -7.60
CA LEU A 14 30.15 34.99 -6.57
C LEU A 14 29.61 33.74 -7.30
N PRO A 15 29.99 32.51 -6.86
CA PRO A 15 29.41 31.32 -7.43
C PRO A 15 27.90 31.38 -7.19
N LEU A 16 27.11 31.43 -8.26
CA LEU A 16 25.67 31.13 -8.16
C LEU A 16 25.57 29.76 -7.51
N HIS A 17 25.16 29.72 -6.25
CA HIS A 17 24.80 28.49 -5.60
C HIS A 17 23.58 27.93 -6.35
N ALA A 18 23.80 27.05 -7.31
CA ALA A 18 22.76 26.22 -7.86
C ALA A 18 22.10 25.46 -6.69
N ALA A 19 20.78 25.51 -6.60
CA ALA A 19 20.07 24.83 -5.54
C ALA A 19 20.42 23.33 -5.60
N LYS A 20 20.89 22.81 -4.47
CA LYS A 20 21.33 21.39 -4.37
C LYS A 20 20.12 20.48 -4.31
N VAL A 21 20.21 19.29 -4.92
CA VAL A 21 19.22 18.22 -4.73
C VAL A 21 19.11 17.92 -3.24
N PRO A 22 17.90 17.89 -2.65
CA PRO A 22 17.72 17.52 -1.25
C PRO A 22 18.37 16.18 -0.93
N ALA A 23 19.22 16.15 0.08
CA ALA A 23 19.94 14.96 0.52
C ALA A 23 19.23 14.21 1.65
N THR A 24 18.25 14.86 2.27
CA THR A 24 17.45 14.30 3.37
C THR A 24 15.95 14.46 3.11
N ALA A 25 15.18 13.65 3.78
CA ALA A 25 13.72 13.73 3.73
C ALA A 25 13.20 15.09 4.21
N ASP A 26 13.79 15.65 5.29
CA ASP A 26 13.38 16.95 5.83
C ASP A 26 13.66 18.11 4.84
N GLU A 27 14.80 18.08 4.16
CA GLU A 27 15.11 19.06 3.09
C GLU A 27 14.09 18.95 1.94
N THR A 28 13.68 17.72 1.62
CA THR A 28 12.65 17.48 0.57
C THR A 28 11.29 18.02 1.00
N VAL A 29 10.87 17.79 2.24
CA VAL A 29 9.64 18.36 2.81
C VAL A 29 9.66 19.90 2.75
N ALA A 30 10.79 20.52 3.12
CA ALA A 30 10.95 21.97 3.03
C ALA A 30 10.82 22.48 1.59
N LEU A 31 11.37 21.74 0.61
CA LEU A 31 11.25 22.08 -0.80
C LEU A 31 9.81 21.92 -1.31
N ILE A 32 9.14 20.81 -0.97
CA ILE A 32 7.71 20.58 -1.30
C ILE A 32 6.84 21.73 -0.77
N ARG A 33 7.01 22.09 0.51
CA ARG A 33 6.27 23.21 1.11
C ARG A 33 6.52 24.52 0.37
N ARG A 34 7.77 24.81 0.03
CA ARG A 34 8.12 26.04 -0.71
C ARG A 34 7.44 26.09 -2.07
N VAL A 35 7.47 25.00 -2.84
CA VAL A 35 6.82 24.89 -4.16
C VAL A 35 5.31 25.02 -4.04
N ASN A 36 4.69 24.24 -3.15
CA ASN A 36 3.24 24.18 -3.04
C ASN A 36 2.65 25.46 -2.43
N ASN A 37 3.31 26.04 -1.40
CA ASN A 37 2.89 27.31 -0.82
C ASN A 37 2.98 28.47 -1.83
N TYR A 38 4.07 28.54 -2.63
CA TYR A 38 4.17 29.52 -3.70
C TYR A 38 2.96 29.41 -4.64
N TRP A 39 2.66 28.17 -5.11
CA TRP A 39 1.54 27.95 -6.02
C TRP A 39 0.20 28.38 -5.40
N GLN A 40 -0.12 27.91 -4.19
CA GLN A 40 -1.40 28.20 -3.53
C GLN A 40 -1.58 29.67 -3.17
N GLN A 41 -0.50 30.41 -2.93
CA GLN A 41 -0.54 31.86 -2.67
C GLN A 41 -0.86 32.69 -3.93
N HIS A 42 -0.51 32.18 -5.11
CA HIS A 42 -0.69 32.87 -6.39
C HIS A 42 -1.91 32.39 -7.19
N HIS A 43 -2.52 31.26 -6.76
CA HIS A 43 -3.66 30.66 -7.44
C HIS A 43 -4.77 30.37 -6.42
N ASP A 44 -5.92 30.98 -6.58
CA ASP A 44 -7.09 30.68 -5.75
C ASP A 44 -7.61 29.27 -6.10
N CYS A 45 -8.04 28.52 -5.09
CA CYS A 45 -8.65 27.21 -5.27
C CYS A 45 -10.08 27.26 -5.83
N ALA A 46 -10.74 28.41 -5.78
CA ALA A 46 -12.13 28.64 -6.23
C ALA A 46 -12.22 29.84 -7.17
N PRO A 47 -11.48 29.88 -8.28
CA PRO A 47 -11.37 31.12 -9.04
C PRO A 47 -12.64 31.36 -9.86
N ALA A 48 -13.24 32.51 -9.65
CA ALA A 48 -14.19 33.11 -10.60
C ALA A 48 -13.59 33.31 -12.00
N GLN A 49 -12.30 33.14 -12.13
CA GLN A 49 -11.48 33.49 -13.30
C GLN A 49 -11.32 32.35 -14.33
N ILE A 50 -11.68 31.09 -13.96
CA ILE A 50 -11.51 29.94 -14.87
C ILE A 50 -12.80 29.70 -15.67
N LYS A 51 -13.49 30.75 -16.04
CA LYS A 51 -14.65 30.64 -16.92
C LYS A 51 -14.24 30.93 -18.38
N LYS A 52 -14.49 29.97 -19.26
CA LYS A 52 -14.34 30.11 -20.69
C LYS A 52 -15.67 29.77 -21.35
N ASN A 53 -16.17 30.67 -22.21
CA ASN A 53 -17.47 30.47 -22.88
C ASN A 53 -18.66 30.19 -21.92
N GLY A 54 -18.60 30.71 -20.68
CA GLY A 54 -19.63 30.50 -19.68
C GLY A 54 -19.48 29.20 -18.84
N PHE A 55 -18.55 28.33 -19.16
CA PHE A 55 -18.28 27.09 -18.45
C PHE A 55 -17.19 27.27 -17.38
N ASP A 56 -17.36 26.60 -16.25
CA ASP A 56 -16.38 26.60 -15.17
C ASP A 56 -15.37 25.46 -15.39
N LEU A 57 -14.14 25.83 -15.76
CA LEU A 57 -13.06 24.89 -16.06
C LEU A 57 -12.24 24.50 -14.84
N SER A 58 -12.63 24.91 -13.62
CA SER A 58 -11.90 24.53 -12.41
C SER A 58 -11.75 23.01 -12.23
N PRO A 59 -12.73 22.14 -12.52
CA PRO A 59 -12.56 20.69 -12.46
C PRO A 59 -11.90 20.07 -13.70
N PHE A 60 -11.59 20.86 -14.73
CA PHE A 60 -10.99 20.37 -15.96
C PHE A 60 -9.53 19.97 -15.77
N TRP A 61 -8.96 19.22 -16.67
CA TRP A 61 -7.69 18.51 -16.54
C TRP A 61 -6.52 19.34 -16.00
N ASP A 62 -6.36 20.58 -16.41
CA ASP A 62 -5.22 21.43 -16.07
C ASP A 62 -5.10 21.67 -14.56
N HIS A 63 -6.18 22.12 -13.92
CA HIS A 63 -6.23 22.32 -12.47
C HIS A 63 -6.30 21.00 -11.69
N ALA A 64 -7.04 20.03 -12.21
CA ALA A 64 -7.17 18.72 -11.58
C ALA A 64 -5.83 17.97 -11.56
N ALA A 65 -4.98 18.13 -12.58
CA ALA A 65 -3.65 17.56 -12.60
C ALA A 65 -2.75 18.14 -11.48
N TYR A 66 -2.85 19.44 -11.20
CA TYR A 66 -2.18 20.03 -10.02
C TYR A 66 -2.65 19.37 -8.73
N GLN A 67 -3.96 19.16 -8.57
CA GLN A 67 -4.49 18.57 -7.33
C GLN A 67 -3.96 17.17 -7.05
N THR A 68 -3.64 16.39 -8.08
CA THR A 68 -3.02 15.07 -7.87
C THR A 68 -1.63 15.18 -7.22
N GLY A 69 -0.84 16.19 -7.61
CA GLY A 69 0.45 16.51 -6.98
C GLY A 69 0.30 17.11 -5.58
N ASN A 70 -0.70 17.98 -5.39
CA ASN A 70 -1.02 18.56 -4.09
C ASN A 70 -1.41 17.49 -3.06
N MET A 71 -2.19 16.47 -3.46
CA MET A 71 -2.53 15.35 -2.58
C MET A 71 -1.30 14.49 -2.24
N ALA A 72 -0.40 14.24 -3.20
CA ALA A 72 0.85 13.55 -2.92
C ALA A 72 1.75 14.34 -1.94
N ALA A 73 1.83 15.66 -2.12
CA ALA A 73 2.53 16.55 -1.20
C ALA A 73 1.94 16.52 0.21
N TRP A 74 0.60 16.52 0.33
CA TRP A 74 -0.05 16.36 1.63
C TRP A 74 0.28 15.03 2.30
N GLN A 75 0.24 13.92 1.54
CA GLN A 75 0.54 12.58 2.09
C GLN A 75 1.91 12.52 2.77
N VAL A 76 2.95 13.12 2.16
CA VAL A 76 4.31 13.05 2.70
C VAL A 76 4.65 14.16 3.71
N THR A 77 3.96 15.31 3.66
CA THR A 77 4.23 16.45 4.57
C THR A 77 3.30 16.53 5.76
N GLY A 78 2.10 15.94 5.67
CA GLY A 78 1.02 16.10 6.65
C GLY A 78 0.47 17.53 6.73
N ASP A 79 0.82 18.43 5.82
CA ASP A 79 0.45 19.84 5.89
C ASP A 79 -1.05 20.03 5.62
N THR A 80 -1.80 20.36 6.66
CA THR A 80 -3.26 20.48 6.59
C THR A 80 -3.73 21.59 5.64
N ALA A 81 -2.89 22.56 5.32
CA ALA A 81 -3.24 23.60 4.35
C ALA A 81 -3.43 23.00 2.94
N PHE A 82 -2.63 22.02 2.57
CA PHE A 82 -2.71 21.34 1.28
C PHE A 82 -4.00 20.54 1.16
N TYR A 83 -4.36 19.80 2.21
CA TYR A 83 -5.63 19.10 2.30
C TYR A 83 -6.83 20.05 2.21
N LYS A 84 -6.83 21.11 3.01
CA LYS A 84 -7.91 22.11 3.02
C LYS A 84 -8.05 22.79 1.65
N TYR A 85 -6.94 23.05 0.95
CA TYR A 85 -6.96 23.60 -0.39
C TYR A 85 -7.69 22.65 -1.38
N ALA A 86 -7.36 21.34 -1.36
CA ALA A 86 -8.03 20.35 -2.20
C ALA A 86 -9.53 20.22 -1.85
N VAL A 87 -9.90 20.22 -0.57
CA VAL A 87 -11.31 20.17 -0.14
C VAL A 87 -12.09 21.40 -0.61
N ARG A 88 -11.51 22.62 -0.48
CA ARG A 88 -12.16 23.85 -0.97
C ARG A 88 -12.37 23.80 -2.49
N TRP A 89 -11.36 23.34 -3.23
CA TRP A 89 -11.46 23.17 -4.67
C TRP A 89 -12.54 22.17 -5.07
N ALA A 90 -12.56 20.99 -4.45
CA ALA A 90 -13.58 19.96 -4.71
C ALA A 90 -15.00 20.45 -4.36
N SER A 91 -15.15 21.17 -3.24
CA SER A 91 -16.43 21.73 -2.81
C SER A 91 -16.94 22.83 -3.73
N HIS A 92 -16.05 23.71 -4.20
CA HIS A 92 -16.36 24.71 -5.23
C HIS A 92 -16.91 24.04 -6.50
N ASN A 93 -16.30 22.95 -6.93
CA ASN A 93 -16.71 22.16 -8.08
C ASN A 93 -17.93 21.26 -7.81
N LYS A 94 -18.49 21.31 -6.59
CA LYS A 94 -19.63 20.46 -6.18
C LYS A 94 -19.37 18.96 -6.40
N TRP A 95 -18.09 18.56 -6.34
CA TRP A 95 -17.65 17.17 -6.55
C TRP A 95 -18.04 16.63 -7.94
N THR A 96 -18.07 17.48 -8.95
CA THR A 96 -18.40 17.12 -10.34
C THR A 96 -17.25 17.47 -11.28
N GLY A 97 -17.21 16.76 -12.42
CA GLY A 97 -16.53 17.21 -13.64
C GLY A 97 -17.49 17.99 -14.52
N ALA A 98 -17.65 17.60 -15.78
CA ALA A 98 -18.71 18.13 -16.66
C ALA A 98 -20.11 17.82 -16.07
N ARG A 99 -21.04 18.79 -16.20
CA ARG A 99 -22.24 18.83 -15.35
C ARG A 99 -23.52 18.39 -16.04
N SER A 100 -23.52 18.12 -17.37
CA SER A 100 -24.72 17.68 -18.08
C SER A 100 -25.32 16.43 -17.41
N LYS A 101 -26.65 16.44 -17.23
CA LYS A 101 -27.43 15.31 -16.72
C LYS A 101 -28.13 14.54 -17.85
N ASP A 102 -28.17 15.12 -19.04
CA ASP A 102 -28.77 14.51 -20.21
C ASP A 102 -27.79 13.53 -20.87
N ARG A 103 -27.92 12.25 -20.53
CA ARG A 103 -27.03 11.20 -21.02
C ARG A 103 -27.03 11.04 -22.54
N SER A 104 -28.10 11.48 -23.23
CA SER A 104 -28.18 11.42 -24.70
C SER A 104 -27.22 12.38 -25.40
N LYS A 105 -26.72 13.37 -24.64
CA LYS A 105 -25.75 14.38 -25.12
C LYS A 105 -24.32 14.10 -24.65
N TRP A 106 -24.09 13.11 -23.83
CA TRP A 106 -22.76 12.81 -23.29
C TRP A 106 -21.84 12.35 -24.41
N GLN A 107 -20.74 13.05 -24.58
CA GLN A 107 -19.78 12.83 -25.66
C GLN A 107 -18.32 12.82 -25.20
N TYR A 108 -17.43 12.26 -26.06
CA TYR A 108 -15.99 12.13 -25.80
C TYR A 108 -15.11 12.14 -27.05
N LYS A 109 -15.70 12.07 -28.25
CA LYS A 109 -14.94 11.83 -29.51
C LYS A 109 -14.15 13.05 -29.98
N THR A 110 -14.52 14.23 -29.53
CA THR A 110 -13.87 15.48 -29.83
C THR A 110 -13.38 16.17 -28.56
N TYR A 111 -12.38 17.04 -28.67
CA TYR A 111 -12.00 17.93 -27.59
C TYR A 111 -13.12 18.92 -27.28
N GLY A 112 -13.45 19.08 -26.01
CA GLY A 112 -14.50 19.99 -25.60
C GLY A 112 -14.38 20.47 -24.16
N GLU A 113 -14.50 21.82 -24.03
CA GLU A 113 -14.45 22.51 -22.73
C GLU A 113 -15.87 22.92 -22.29
N ASP A 114 -16.85 22.02 -22.44
CA ASP A 114 -18.25 22.24 -22.09
C ASP A 114 -18.83 21.09 -21.23
N ASP A 115 -20.05 21.32 -20.73
CA ASP A 115 -20.72 20.41 -19.81
C ASP A 115 -21.25 19.11 -20.49
N GLU A 116 -21.28 18.98 -21.81
CA GLU A 116 -21.74 17.77 -22.51
C GLU A 116 -20.61 16.75 -22.72
N HIS A 117 -19.34 17.15 -22.59
CA HIS A 117 -18.18 16.27 -22.71
C HIS A 117 -17.93 15.42 -21.45
N VAL A 118 -19.00 14.86 -20.90
CA VAL A 118 -18.99 14.08 -19.64
C VAL A 118 -18.14 12.83 -19.72
N LEU A 119 -18.10 12.16 -20.88
CA LEU A 119 -17.33 10.93 -21.08
C LEU A 119 -15.89 11.20 -21.53
N PHE A 120 -15.50 12.47 -21.66
CA PHE A 120 -14.17 12.89 -22.06
C PHE A 120 -13.22 12.87 -20.86
N ALA A 121 -12.09 12.16 -20.97
CA ALA A 121 -11.21 11.89 -19.84
C ALA A 121 -10.68 13.15 -19.13
N ASP A 122 -10.54 14.27 -19.86
CA ASP A 122 -10.10 15.56 -19.32
C ASP A 122 -11.07 16.12 -18.27
N TRP A 123 -12.35 15.74 -18.30
CA TRP A 123 -13.33 16.04 -17.27
C TRP A 123 -13.39 15.00 -16.14
N GLN A 124 -12.70 13.86 -16.29
CA GLN A 124 -12.75 12.76 -15.33
C GLN A 124 -11.57 12.78 -14.35
N ILE A 125 -10.45 13.41 -14.69
CA ILE A 125 -9.25 13.44 -13.82
C ILE A 125 -9.55 14.00 -12.42
N CYS A 126 -10.47 14.95 -12.27
CA CYS A 126 -10.85 15.48 -10.96
C CYS A 126 -11.37 14.39 -10.01
N PHE A 127 -11.93 13.32 -10.56
CA PHE A 127 -12.40 12.17 -9.78
C PHE A 127 -11.28 11.44 -9.07
N GLN A 128 -10.01 11.53 -9.52
CA GLN A 128 -8.87 10.99 -8.77
C GLN A 128 -8.76 11.67 -7.41
N THR A 129 -8.77 13.01 -7.38
CA THR A 129 -8.70 13.78 -6.14
C THR A 129 -9.95 13.58 -5.28
N TYR A 130 -11.14 13.51 -5.88
CA TYR A 130 -12.38 13.27 -5.13
C TYR A 130 -12.39 11.88 -4.49
N ALA A 131 -11.86 10.87 -5.17
CA ALA A 131 -11.68 9.54 -4.62
C ALA A 131 -10.67 9.52 -3.47
N ASP A 132 -9.53 10.23 -3.59
CA ASP A 132 -8.56 10.36 -2.51
C ASP A 132 -9.18 11.06 -1.28
N LEU A 133 -9.94 12.14 -1.49
CA LEU A 133 -10.65 12.83 -0.40
C LEU A 133 -11.78 11.99 0.21
N TYR A 134 -12.43 11.12 -0.59
CA TYR A 134 -13.39 10.14 -0.08
C TYR A 134 -12.71 9.10 0.79
N ILE A 135 -11.57 8.54 0.34
CA ILE A 135 -10.81 7.55 1.12
C ILE A 135 -10.39 8.12 2.48
N ILE A 136 -10.03 9.40 2.55
CA ILE A 136 -9.63 10.06 3.80
C ILE A 136 -10.83 10.32 4.71
N CYS A 137 -11.94 10.77 4.15
CA CYS A 137 -13.15 11.09 4.89
C CYS A 137 -14.37 10.72 4.03
N PRO A 138 -14.89 9.48 4.17
CA PRO A 138 -15.98 8.97 3.34
C PRO A 138 -17.27 9.77 3.51
N ASP A 139 -17.81 10.19 2.37
CA ASP A 139 -19.18 10.70 2.27
C ASP A 139 -19.62 10.51 0.80
N ASP A 140 -20.74 9.83 0.58
CA ASP A 140 -21.18 9.37 -0.74
C ASP A 140 -21.30 10.48 -1.79
N TYR A 141 -21.60 11.71 -1.38
CA TYR A 141 -21.70 12.81 -2.34
C TYR A 141 -20.36 13.09 -3.06
N LYS A 142 -19.21 12.79 -2.43
CA LYS A 142 -17.89 13.06 -2.99
C LYS A 142 -17.58 12.22 -4.23
N ILE A 143 -18.10 10.99 -4.29
CA ILE A 143 -17.85 10.05 -5.40
C ILE A 143 -19.08 9.74 -6.23
N ARG A 144 -20.24 10.29 -5.86
CA ARG A 144 -21.52 9.99 -6.54
C ARG A 144 -21.44 10.28 -8.05
N ARG A 145 -20.90 11.45 -8.41
CA ARG A 145 -20.77 11.82 -9.84
C ARG A 145 -19.72 10.96 -10.54
N ALA A 146 -18.60 10.68 -9.91
CA ALA A 146 -17.57 9.80 -10.47
C ALA A 146 -18.15 8.41 -10.79
N ARG A 147 -18.87 7.82 -9.84
CA ARG A 147 -19.56 6.54 -10.05
C ARG A 147 -20.58 6.61 -11.17
N GLU A 148 -21.46 7.60 -11.14
CA GLU A 148 -22.50 7.79 -12.20
C GLU A 148 -21.89 7.82 -13.59
N VAL A 149 -20.82 8.59 -13.77
CA VAL A 149 -20.14 8.77 -15.07
C VAL A 149 -19.43 7.48 -15.50
N MET A 150 -18.60 6.92 -14.62
CA MET A 150 -17.78 5.75 -14.97
C MET A 150 -18.64 4.49 -15.12
N GLU A 151 -19.65 4.28 -14.27
CA GLU A 151 -20.58 3.14 -14.39
C GLU A 151 -21.41 3.22 -15.69
N TYR A 152 -21.86 4.41 -16.08
CA TYR A 152 -22.52 4.60 -17.38
C TYR A 152 -21.55 4.33 -18.55
N GLN A 153 -20.35 4.87 -18.49
CA GLN A 153 -19.33 4.64 -19.53
C GLN A 153 -18.96 3.16 -19.66
N MET A 154 -18.87 2.43 -18.55
CA MET A 154 -18.65 0.97 -18.55
C MET A 154 -19.79 0.18 -19.18
N SER A 155 -21.03 0.71 -19.16
CA SER A 155 -22.20 0.06 -19.78
C SER A 155 -22.24 0.19 -21.30
N LEU A 156 -21.42 1.09 -21.88
CA LEU A 156 -21.36 1.30 -23.33
C LEU A 156 -20.48 0.22 -23.99
N PRO A 157 -20.76 -0.14 -25.25
CA PRO A 157 -20.00 -1.16 -25.97
C PRO A 157 -18.63 -0.67 -26.45
N ASP A 158 -18.42 0.64 -26.47
CA ASP A 158 -17.22 1.27 -27.01
C ASP A 158 -15.97 1.02 -26.15
N ASN A 159 -14.79 0.97 -26.79
CA ASN A 159 -13.49 0.83 -26.12
C ASN A 159 -12.53 1.98 -26.45
N ASP A 160 -12.91 2.94 -27.29
CA ASP A 160 -12.09 4.01 -27.84
C ASP A 160 -12.11 5.31 -27.01
N PHE A 161 -12.52 5.23 -25.74
CA PHE A 161 -12.62 6.39 -24.85
C PHE A 161 -11.29 7.09 -24.63
N TRP A 162 -10.16 6.37 -24.69
CA TRP A 162 -8.82 6.89 -24.45
C TRP A 162 -7.98 6.88 -25.73
N HIS A 163 -8.37 7.68 -26.70
CA HIS A 163 -7.74 7.74 -28.02
C HIS A 163 -6.55 8.70 -28.12
N TRP A 164 -6.09 9.25 -27.00
CA TRP A 164 -4.90 10.10 -26.90
C TRP A 164 -4.14 9.83 -25.60
N ALA A 165 -2.81 10.08 -25.60
CA ALA A 165 -1.88 9.70 -24.53
C ALA A 165 -2.27 10.29 -23.17
N ASP A 166 -2.70 11.56 -23.15
CA ASP A 166 -3.07 12.28 -21.94
C ASP A 166 -4.23 11.57 -21.21
N ALA A 167 -5.19 11.00 -21.94
CA ALA A 167 -6.33 10.29 -21.37
C ALA A 167 -5.94 9.11 -20.47
N LEU A 168 -4.77 8.50 -20.71
CA LEU A 168 -4.27 7.40 -19.88
C LEU A 168 -3.90 7.85 -18.45
N TYR A 169 -3.48 9.11 -18.28
CA TYR A 169 -3.32 9.69 -16.95
C TYR A 169 -4.65 10.15 -16.36
N MET A 170 -5.51 10.73 -17.20
CA MET A 170 -6.76 11.35 -16.75
C MET A 170 -7.76 10.29 -16.26
N GLY A 171 -7.95 9.22 -17.04
CA GLY A 171 -9.02 8.23 -16.82
C GLY A 171 -8.59 6.96 -16.08
N MET A 172 -7.43 6.36 -16.40
CA MET A 172 -7.05 5.05 -15.84
C MET A 172 -7.03 5.01 -14.30
N PRO A 173 -6.40 5.98 -13.59
CA PRO A 173 -6.35 5.93 -12.13
C PRO A 173 -7.72 6.12 -11.46
N VAL A 174 -8.71 6.72 -12.15
CA VAL A 174 -10.08 6.80 -11.63
C VAL A 174 -10.68 5.40 -11.48
N MET A 175 -10.44 4.53 -12.46
CA MET A 175 -10.95 3.16 -12.44
C MET A 175 -10.38 2.35 -11.27
N THR A 176 -9.07 2.42 -11.05
CA THR A 176 -8.43 1.69 -9.93
C THR A 176 -8.86 2.23 -8.57
N LYS A 177 -9.00 3.55 -8.42
CA LYS A 177 -9.48 4.16 -7.18
C LYS A 177 -10.94 3.79 -6.88
N LEU A 178 -11.82 3.80 -7.88
CA LEU A 178 -13.21 3.36 -7.70
C LEU A 178 -13.30 1.86 -7.39
N TYR A 179 -12.44 1.03 -7.99
CA TYR A 179 -12.32 -0.36 -7.59
C TYR A 179 -11.93 -0.49 -6.11
N ARG A 180 -10.91 0.25 -5.65
CA ARG A 180 -10.49 0.23 -4.23
C ARG A 180 -11.63 0.61 -3.28
N ILE A 181 -12.47 1.55 -3.69
CA ILE A 181 -13.60 2.03 -2.88
C ILE A 181 -14.76 1.03 -2.88
N THR A 182 -15.09 0.45 -4.04
CA THR A 182 -16.34 -0.31 -4.23
C THR A 182 -16.15 -1.82 -4.23
N GLY A 183 -14.93 -2.31 -4.49
CA GLY A 183 -14.66 -3.73 -4.75
C GLY A 183 -15.23 -4.26 -6.07
N ASN A 184 -15.85 -3.42 -6.90
CA ASN A 184 -16.46 -3.87 -8.15
C ASN A 184 -15.38 -4.17 -9.21
N GLN A 185 -15.20 -5.45 -9.52
CA GLN A 185 -14.22 -5.98 -10.47
C GLN A 185 -14.39 -5.42 -11.89
N GLN A 186 -15.59 -5.00 -12.29
CA GLN A 186 -15.85 -4.46 -13.62
C GLN A 186 -15.00 -3.21 -13.93
N TYR A 187 -14.65 -2.42 -12.92
CA TYR A 187 -13.72 -1.30 -13.10
C TYR A 187 -12.36 -1.76 -13.64
N LEU A 188 -11.81 -2.84 -13.12
CA LEU A 188 -10.52 -3.36 -13.56
C LEU A 188 -10.61 -4.07 -14.92
N ASP A 189 -11.70 -4.77 -15.20
CA ASP A 189 -11.89 -5.45 -16.48
C ASP A 189 -12.05 -4.41 -17.60
N ARG A 190 -12.88 -3.38 -17.44
CA ARG A 190 -13.04 -2.29 -18.43
C ARG A 190 -11.78 -1.41 -18.54
N LEU A 191 -11.07 -1.15 -17.44
CA LEU A 191 -9.75 -0.52 -17.48
C LEU A 191 -8.82 -1.28 -18.45
N THR A 192 -8.79 -2.61 -18.34
CA THR A 192 -7.93 -3.44 -19.18
C THR A 192 -8.35 -3.36 -20.64
N ASP A 193 -9.64 -3.47 -20.94
CA ASP A 193 -10.16 -3.41 -22.32
C ASP A 193 -9.81 -2.06 -23.00
N TRP A 194 -10.09 -0.96 -22.30
CA TRP A 194 -9.82 0.38 -22.84
C TRP A 194 -8.33 0.67 -22.98
N PHE A 195 -7.53 0.23 -22.00
CA PHE A 195 -6.07 0.37 -22.09
C PHE A 195 -5.49 -0.45 -23.24
N GLN A 196 -5.91 -1.69 -23.46
CA GLN A 196 -5.43 -2.51 -24.57
C GLN A 196 -5.77 -1.87 -25.93
N TRP A 197 -6.93 -1.27 -26.06
CA TRP A 197 -7.30 -0.55 -27.27
C TRP A 197 -6.38 0.68 -27.49
N ALA A 198 -6.16 1.48 -26.47
CA ALA A 198 -5.29 2.66 -26.50
C ALA A 198 -3.81 2.29 -26.77
N ASP A 199 -3.31 1.25 -26.10
CA ASP A 199 -1.96 0.69 -26.28
C ASP A 199 -1.74 0.25 -27.73
N LYS A 200 -2.71 -0.46 -28.32
CA LYS A 200 -2.66 -0.89 -29.70
C LYS A 200 -2.66 0.29 -30.68
N LEU A 201 -3.38 1.35 -30.38
CA LEU A 201 -3.45 2.54 -31.23
C LEU A 201 -2.15 3.35 -31.19
N MET A 202 -1.61 3.62 -29.99
CA MET A 202 -0.63 4.68 -29.79
C MET A 202 0.79 4.19 -29.53
N ARG A 203 0.96 2.95 -29.02
CA ARG A 203 2.30 2.48 -28.65
C ARG A 203 3.13 2.11 -29.87
N ASP A 204 4.35 2.62 -29.94
CA ASP A 204 5.37 2.17 -30.87
C ASP A 204 6.06 0.90 -30.32
N PRO A 205 5.95 -0.25 -30.97
CA PRO A 205 6.49 -1.49 -30.45
C PRO A 205 8.02 -1.55 -30.42
N GLU A 206 8.68 -0.72 -31.24
CA GLU A 206 10.15 -0.70 -31.34
C GLU A 206 10.79 0.04 -30.18
N THR A 207 10.20 1.18 -29.79
CA THR A 207 10.77 2.08 -28.76
C THR A 207 10.08 1.97 -27.40
N GLY A 208 8.87 1.41 -27.36
CA GLY A 208 8.02 1.40 -26.17
C GLY A 208 7.33 2.74 -25.85
N LEU A 209 7.65 3.81 -26.60
CA LEU A 209 7.07 5.14 -26.47
C LEU A 209 5.66 5.19 -27.09
N TYR A 210 4.92 6.24 -26.74
CA TYR A 210 3.56 6.45 -27.22
C TYR A 210 3.46 7.70 -28.10
N TYR A 211 2.88 7.55 -29.28
CA TYR A 211 2.42 8.70 -30.05
C TYR A 211 1.29 9.41 -29.31
N ARG A 212 1.20 10.73 -29.44
CA ARG A 212 0.19 11.49 -28.72
C ARG A 212 -1.23 11.00 -29.01
N ASP A 213 -1.53 10.71 -30.28
CA ASP A 213 -2.79 10.12 -30.78
C ASP A 213 -2.61 9.56 -32.19
N GLY A 214 -3.70 9.07 -32.79
CA GLY A 214 -3.71 8.50 -34.13
C GLY A 214 -3.25 9.44 -35.28
N LYS A 215 -3.20 10.77 -35.06
CA LYS A 215 -2.69 11.72 -36.03
C LYS A 215 -1.16 11.74 -36.15
N TYR A 216 -0.45 11.34 -35.10
CA TYR A 216 1.01 11.42 -34.97
C TYR A 216 1.75 10.10 -35.28
N ILE A 217 1.04 9.08 -35.69
CA ILE A 217 1.63 7.74 -35.93
C ILE A 217 2.56 7.76 -37.15
N TYR A 218 3.82 7.32 -36.96
CA TYR A 218 4.78 7.10 -38.05
C TYR A 218 4.30 5.98 -39.01
N PRO A 219 4.53 6.07 -40.33
CA PRO A 219 5.19 7.19 -41.05
C PRO A 219 4.24 8.28 -41.56
N LYS A 220 2.96 8.26 -41.18
CA LYS A 220 1.99 9.27 -41.64
C LYS A 220 2.31 10.66 -41.12
N HIS A 221 2.93 10.74 -39.96
CA HIS A 221 3.46 11.95 -39.37
C HIS A 221 4.92 11.76 -38.95
N THR A 222 5.75 12.80 -39.17
CA THR A 222 7.17 12.80 -38.77
C THR A 222 7.57 14.17 -38.28
N THR A 223 8.70 14.28 -37.57
CA THR A 223 9.38 15.55 -37.30
C THR A 223 9.89 16.15 -38.62
N ALA A 224 10.35 17.40 -38.59
CA ALA A 224 10.94 18.05 -39.76
C ALA A 224 12.16 17.29 -40.32
N ALA A 225 12.89 16.55 -39.45
CA ALA A 225 14.01 15.71 -39.85
C ALA A 225 13.59 14.28 -40.27
N GLY A 226 12.29 14.01 -40.41
CA GLY A 226 11.77 12.70 -40.83
C GLY A 226 11.76 11.62 -39.76
N LYS A 227 11.99 11.97 -38.48
CA LYS A 227 11.99 11.05 -37.36
C LYS A 227 10.59 10.80 -36.79
N LYS A 228 10.42 9.73 -35.99
CA LYS A 228 9.23 9.48 -35.18
C LYS A 228 9.02 10.65 -34.21
N ASP A 229 7.81 11.19 -34.14
CA ASP A 229 7.47 12.36 -33.32
C ASP A 229 6.83 11.91 -32.00
N PHE A 230 7.65 11.82 -30.94
CA PHE A 230 7.22 11.53 -29.59
C PHE A 230 7.31 12.78 -28.73
N TRP A 231 6.21 13.09 -28.07
CA TRP A 231 6.07 14.30 -27.26
C TRP A 231 6.30 14.01 -25.78
N ALA A 232 7.32 14.64 -25.17
CA ALA A 232 7.75 14.33 -23.81
C ALA A 232 6.61 14.39 -22.78
N ARG A 233 5.75 15.41 -22.81
CA ARG A 233 4.62 15.47 -21.88
C ARG A 233 3.58 14.39 -22.18
N GLY A 234 3.37 14.00 -23.42
CA GLY A 234 2.50 12.89 -23.80
C GLY A 234 2.94 11.57 -23.17
N ASP A 235 4.20 11.19 -23.42
CA ASP A 235 4.79 10.00 -22.77
C ASP A 235 4.87 10.13 -21.24
N GLY A 236 5.06 11.35 -20.72
CA GLY A 236 5.03 11.66 -19.29
C GLY A 236 3.69 11.32 -18.64
N TRP A 237 2.59 11.67 -19.30
CA TRP A 237 1.25 11.30 -18.86
C TRP A 237 1.07 9.78 -18.80
N VAL A 238 1.54 9.06 -19.83
CA VAL A 238 1.39 7.60 -19.89
C VAL A 238 2.19 6.93 -18.79
N LEU A 239 3.47 7.29 -18.59
CA LEU A 239 4.31 6.68 -17.57
C LEU A 239 3.77 6.94 -16.16
N ALA A 240 3.39 8.19 -15.88
CA ALA A 240 2.79 8.56 -14.60
C ALA A 240 1.43 7.88 -14.38
N GLY A 241 0.60 7.78 -15.42
CA GLY A 241 -0.68 7.06 -15.38
C GLY A 241 -0.51 5.57 -15.05
N LEU A 242 0.44 4.90 -15.71
CA LEU A 242 0.75 3.49 -15.43
C LEU A 242 1.30 3.29 -14.01
N ALA A 243 2.16 4.19 -13.51
CA ALA A 243 2.63 4.15 -12.13
C ALA A 243 1.46 4.24 -11.14
N LYS A 244 0.53 5.21 -11.33
CA LYS A 244 -0.67 5.36 -10.47
C LYS A 244 -1.59 4.14 -10.54
N VAL A 245 -1.79 3.56 -11.72
CA VAL A 245 -2.57 2.33 -11.89
C VAL A 245 -1.94 1.18 -11.10
N LEU A 246 -0.64 0.97 -11.25
CA LEU A 246 0.09 -0.13 -10.59
C LEU A 246 0.15 0.03 -9.06
N GLN A 247 0.06 1.26 -8.53
CA GLN A 247 -0.08 1.52 -7.10
C GLN A 247 -1.38 0.95 -6.52
N ASP A 248 -2.48 1.12 -7.24
CA ASP A 248 -3.82 0.77 -6.77
C ASP A 248 -4.27 -0.62 -7.23
N LEU A 249 -3.61 -1.20 -8.24
CA LEU A 249 -4.00 -2.48 -8.85
C LEU A 249 -3.58 -3.65 -7.93
N PRO A 250 -4.49 -4.55 -7.55
CA PRO A 250 -4.15 -5.70 -6.70
C PRO A 250 -2.99 -6.53 -7.27
N THR A 251 -2.10 -7.01 -6.40
CA THR A 251 -0.96 -7.85 -6.83
C THR A 251 -1.40 -9.13 -7.53
N GLY A 252 -2.53 -9.71 -7.11
CA GLY A 252 -3.14 -10.90 -7.71
C GLY A 252 -4.04 -10.65 -8.92
N TYR A 253 -4.15 -9.42 -9.41
CA TYR A 253 -5.03 -9.16 -10.57
C TYR A 253 -4.51 -9.88 -11.82
N LYS A 254 -5.39 -10.64 -12.48
CA LYS A 254 -5.04 -11.51 -13.63
C LYS A 254 -4.27 -10.81 -14.76
N ASN A 255 -4.55 -9.53 -15.02
CA ASN A 255 -3.92 -8.74 -16.08
C ASN A 255 -2.84 -7.76 -15.57
N ARG A 256 -2.44 -7.81 -14.28
CA ARG A 256 -1.41 -6.93 -13.73
C ARG A 256 -0.11 -6.97 -14.53
N ARG A 257 0.24 -8.15 -15.05
CA ARG A 257 1.45 -8.36 -15.87
C ARG A 257 1.48 -7.49 -17.12
N LEU A 258 0.33 -7.28 -17.78
CA LEU A 258 0.22 -6.38 -18.93
C LEU A 258 0.71 -4.96 -18.58
N PHE A 259 0.20 -4.39 -17.49
CA PHE A 259 0.56 -3.04 -17.06
C PHE A 259 2.03 -2.94 -16.66
N LEU A 260 2.58 -3.95 -15.98
CA LEU A 260 4.00 -4.03 -15.62
C LEU A 260 4.90 -4.05 -16.86
N ASP A 261 4.58 -4.86 -17.86
CA ASP A 261 5.39 -4.99 -19.06
C ASP A 261 5.36 -3.69 -19.89
N ARG A 262 4.22 -3.03 -19.99
CA ARG A 262 4.09 -1.73 -20.69
C ARG A 262 4.80 -0.61 -19.97
N TYR A 263 4.66 -0.57 -18.66
CA TYR A 263 5.38 0.38 -17.81
C TYR A 263 6.90 0.25 -17.95
N ALA A 264 7.44 -0.97 -17.85
CA ALA A 264 8.86 -1.21 -17.97
C ALA A 264 9.40 -0.87 -19.38
N ALA A 265 8.66 -1.22 -20.45
CA ALA A 265 9.04 -0.88 -21.81
C ALA A 265 9.07 0.63 -22.05
N LEU A 266 8.06 1.35 -21.57
CA LEU A 266 8.01 2.81 -21.68
C LEU A 266 9.16 3.46 -20.88
N ALA A 267 9.43 3.01 -19.66
CA ALA A 267 10.52 3.52 -18.84
C ALA A 267 11.89 3.36 -19.53
N GLU A 268 12.11 2.24 -20.23
CA GLU A 268 13.31 2.00 -21.04
C GLU A 268 13.44 3.02 -22.16
N GLY A 269 12.38 3.21 -22.96
CA GLY A 269 12.36 4.18 -24.05
C GLY A 269 12.55 5.62 -23.58
N VAL A 270 11.95 5.97 -22.44
CA VAL A 270 12.11 7.29 -21.83
C VAL A 270 13.56 7.55 -21.44
N VAL A 271 14.21 6.62 -20.73
CA VAL A 271 15.61 6.80 -20.30
C VAL A 271 16.55 6.98 -21.48
N ALA A 272 16.30 6.29 -22.60
CA ALA A 272 17.11 6.40 -23.83
C ALA A 272 17.07 7.81 -24.47
N CYS A 273 16.04 8.60 -24.16
CA CYS A 273 15.87 9.94 -24.75
C CYS A 273 16.34 11.09 -23.83
N GLN A 274 16.86 10.79 -22.62
CA GLN A 274 17.26 11.85 -21.67
C GLN A 274 18.46 12.65 -22.17
N GLN A 275 18.41 13.97 -22.04
CA GLN A 275 19.53 14.85 -22.37
C GLN A 275 20.61 14.80 -21.29
N LYS A 276 21.85 15.19 -21.63
CA LYS A 276 23.00 15.18 -20.71
C LYS A 276 22.76 16.06 -19.48
N GLU A 277 22.02 17.15 -19.66
CA GLU A 277 21.66 18.12 -18.63
C GLU A 277 20.54 17.62 -17.69
N GLY A 278 19.99 16.42 -17.93
CA GLY A 278 19.05 15.72 -17.06
C GLY A 278 17.57 15.95 -17.39
N TYR A 279 17.24 16.86 -18.29
CA TYR A 279 15.87 17.06 -18.75
C TYR A 279 15.57 16.25 -20.01
N TRP A 280 14.31 16.25 -20.45
CA TRP A 280 13.88 15.81 -21.78
C TRP A 280 13.42 17.01 -22.58
N THR A 281 13.76 17.02 -23.87
CA THR A 281 13.25 18.00 -24.82
C THR A 281 11.81 17.67 -25.19
N ARG A 282 11.05 18.65 -25.62
CA ARG A 282 9.64 18.50 -26.06
C ARG A 282 9.46 17.44 -27.12
N SER A 283 10.39 17.33 -28.09
CA SER A 283 10.50 16.24 -29.05
C SER A 283 11.57 15.27 -28.58
N MET A 284 11.19 14.05 -28.24
CA MET A 284 12.11 13.10 -27.60
C MET A 284 13.12 12.48 -28.56
N HIS A 285 12.70 12.12 -29.77
CA HIS A 285 13.57 11.54 -30.81
C HIS A 285 14.24 12.57 -31.72
N ASP A 286 13.80 13.82 -31.65
CA ASP A 286 14.37 14.91 -32.44
C ASP A 286 14.56 16.15 -31.56
N PRO A 287 15.57 16.14 -30.68
CA PRO A 287 15.83 17.26 -29.76
C PRO A 287 15.98 18.61 -30.44
N ASP A 288 16.52 18.63 -31.65
CA ASP A 288 16.75 19.87 -32.43
C ASP A 288 15.45 20.49 -32.97
N GLN A 289 14.38 19.75 -33.08
CA GLN A 289 13.07 20.26 -33.49
C GLN A 289 12.50 21.29 -32.51
N ALA A 290 12.70 21.06 -31.22
CA ALA A 290 12.23 21.93 -30.14
C ALA A 290 13.22 21.89 -28.98
N PRO A 291 14.40 22.52 -29.13
CA PRO A 291 15.50 22.41 -28.18
C PRO A 291 15.19 23.09 -26.83
N GLY A 292 15.95 22.71 -25.82
CA GLY A 292 15.85 23.21 -24.46
C GLY A 292 14.94 22.40 -23.55
N PRO A 293 14.95 22.74 -22.25
CA PRO A 293 14.25 21.95 -21.25
C PRO A 293 12.73 22.04 -21.36
N GLU A 294 12.08 20.94 -20.95
CA GLU A 294 10.64 20.91 -20.73
C GLU A 294 10.34 20.25 -19.37
N THR A 295 9.86 21.04 -18.42
CA THR A 295 9.77 20.64 -17.02
C THR A 295 8.64 19.65 -16.75
N SER A 296 7.46 19.78 -17.41
CA SER A 296 6.32 18.92 -17.08
C SER A 296 6.58 17.46 -17.44
N GLY A 297 7.04 17.19 -18.66
CA GLY A 297 7.43 15.83 -19.06
C GLY A 297 8.59 15.29 -18.22
N THR A 298 9.61 16.12 -17.98
CA THR A 298 10.74 15.75 -17.11
C THR A 298 10.28 15.33 -15.71
N ALA A 299 9.35 16.08 -15.11
CA ALA A 299 8.85 15.78 -13.76
C ALA A 299 7.97 14.53 -13.74
N PHE A 300 7.11 14.30 -14.72
CA PHE A 300 6.33 13.06 -14.84
C PHE A 300 7.21 11.84 -15.06
N PHE A 301 8.25 11.96 -15.89
CA PHE A 301 9.23 10.88 -16.05
C PHE A 301 9.98 10.62 -14.75
N THR A 302 10.42 11.65 -14.05
CA THR A 302 11.11 11.54 -12.76
C THR A 302 10.21 10.83 -11.73
N TYR A 303 8.94 11.22 -11.63
CA TYR A 303 7.95 10.55 -10.77
C TYR A 303 7.80 9.07 -11.13
N GLY A 304 7.54 8.78 -12.42
CA GLY A 304 7.36 7.40 -12.88
C GLY A 304 8.59 6.54 -12.62
N LEU A 305 9.80 7.01 -12.97
CA LEU A 305 11.06 6.28 -12.75
C LEU A 305 11.35 6.04 -11.27
N LEU A 306 11.18 7.07 -10.41
CA LEU A 306 11.33 6.96 -8.97
C LEU A 306 10.38 5.91 -8.39
N TRP A 307 9.10 5.97 -8.76
CA TRP A 307 8.13 5.00 -8.31
C TRP A 307 8.54 3.57 -8.67
N GLY A 308 9.02 3.35 -9.89
CA GLY A 308 9.46 2.02 -10.34
C GLY A 308 10.69 1.50 -9.61
N VAL A 309 11.67 2.37 -9.34
CA VAL A 309 12.85 2.02 -8.53
C VAL A 309 12.45 1.75 -7.09
N ASN A 310 11.65 2.64 -6.48
CA ASN A 310 11.17 2.51 -5.12
C ASN A 310 10.40 1.20 -4.87
N ASN A 311 9.69 0.70 -5.88
CA ASN A 311 8.92 -0.55 -5.79
C ASN A 311 9.65 -1.77 -6.37
N GLY A 312 10.94 -1.66 -6.69
CA GLY A 312 11.78 -2.76 -7.16
C GLY A 312 11.40 -3.30 -8.56
N ILE A 313 10.58 -2.57 -9.31
CA ILE A 313 10.15 -2.92 -10.67
C ILE A 313 11.23 -2.56 -11.68
N LEU A 314 11.80 -1.36 -11.57
CA LEU A 314 12.93 -0.91 -12.39
C LEU A 314 14.24 -1.17 -11.63
N LYS A 315 15.11 -1.96 -12.24
CA LYS A 315 16.41 -2.34 -11.65
C LYS A 315 17.55 -1.95 -12.56
N GLY A 316 18.64 -1.49 -11.97
CA GLY A 316 19.91 -1.18 -12.66
C GLY A 316 20.26 0.30 -12.62
N GLU A 317 21.58 0.57 -12.70
CA GLU A 317 22.18 1.88 -12.51
C GLU A 317 21.70 2.95 -13.50
N LYS A 318 21.26 2.54 -14.71
CA LYS A 318 20.74 3.48 -15.71
C LYS A 318 19.54 4.29 -15.24
N TYR A 319 18.64 3.67 -14.45
CA TYR A 319 17.47 4.36 -13.91
C TYR A 319 17.88 5.32 -12.78
N ASN A 320 18.75 4.89 -11.88
CA ASN A 320 19.27 5.74 -10.82
C ASN A 320 20.01 6.95 -11.39
N THR A 321 20.85 6.75 -12.39
CA THR A 321 21.57 7.83 -13.09
C THR A 321 20.60 8.81 -13.75
N ALA A 322 19.56 8.32 -14.43
CA ALA A 322 18.58 9.17 -15.06
C ALA A 322 17.78 9.99 -14.04
N ILE A 323 17.37 9.37 -12.93
CA ILE A 323 16.68 10.04 -11.82
C ILE A 323 17.56 11.14 -11.21
N GLN A 324 18.83 10.84 -10.89
CA GLN A 324 19.73 11.81 -10.28
C GLN A 324 19.95 13.03 -11.19
N ARG A 325 20.14 12.83 -12.49
CA ARG A 325 20.26 13.94 -13.47
C ARG A 325 18.97 14.76 -13.55
N ALA A 326 17.81 14.10 -13.58
CA ALA A 326 16.53 14.79 -13.64
C ALA A 326 16.27 15.60 -12.35
N MET A 327 16.54 15.03 -11.19
CA MET A 327 16.43 15.74 -9.91
C MET A 327 17.38 16.94 -9.84
N GLN A 328 18.61 16.79 -10.38
CA GLN A 328 19.54 17.91 -10.47
C GLN A 328 18.97 19.05 -11.35
N TYR A 329 18.40 18.74 -12.51
CA TYR A 329 17.73 19.73 -13.36
C TYR A 329 16.53 20.37 -12.64
N LEU A 330 15.65 19.56 -12.06
CA LEU A 330 14.44 20.06 -11.38
C LEU A 330 14.81 21.04 -10.26
N CYS A 331 15.78 20.68 -9.41
CA CYS A 331 16.14 21.48 -8.24
C CYS A 331 17.00 22.70 -8.57
N SER A 332 17.89 22.60 -9.57
CA SER A 332 18.83 23.71 -9.89
C SER A 332 18.31 24.69 -10.93
N THR A 333 17.37 24.28 -11.77
CA THR A 333 16.91 25.05 -12.96
C THR A 333 15.41 25.29 -12.97
N ALA A 334 14.60 24.22 -12.84
CA ALA A 334 13.17 24.32 -12.98
C ALA A 334 12.51 25.03 -11.78
N ILE A 335 12.87 24.63 -10.55
CA ILE A 335 12.33 25.22 -9.32
C ILE A 335 13.10 26.50 -8.97
N GLN A 336 12.43 27.64 -9.06
CA GLN A 336 12.99 28.94 -8.74
C GLN A 336 13.15 29.14 -7.22
N LYS A 337 13.94 30.11 -6.79
CA LYS A 337 14.15 30.42 -5.36
C LYS A 337 12.83 30.71 -4.61
N SER A 338 11.87 31.31 -5.27
CA SER A 338 10.52 31.57 -4.73
C SER A 338 9.71 30.30 -4.49
N GLY A 339 10.00 29.20 -5.17
CA GLY A 339 9.18 28.02 -5.26
C GLY A 339 8.40 27.89 -6.58
N ARG A 340 8.42 28.92 -7.44
CA ARG A 340 7.81 28.84 -8.78
C ARG A 340 8.49 27.75 -9.61
N VAL A 341 7.67 26.98 -10.36
CA VAL A 341 8.13 25.97 -11.31
C VAL A 341 8.10 26.54 -12.72
N GLY A 342 9.27 26.80 -13.28
CA GLY A 342 9.43 27.37 -14.62
C GLY A 342 9.76 26.32 -15.69
N TYR A 343 9.98 26.79 -16.91
CA TYR A 343 10.30 25.98 -18.09
C TYR A 343 9.22 24.94 -18.45
N VAL A 344 7.96 25.23 -18.17
CA VAL A 344 6.83 24.37 -18.51
C VAL A 344 6.29 24.77 -19.89
N GLN A 345 6.19 23.81 -20.80
CA GLN A 345 5.53 24.04 -22.08
C GLN A 345 4.06 24.43 -21.87
N PRO A 346 3.54 25.53 -22.44
CA PRO A 346 2.11 25.83 -22.39
C PRO A 346 1.22 24.69 -22.89
N ILE A 347 -0.08 24.78 -22.66
CA ILE A 347 -1.07 23.81 -23.16
C ILE A 347 -0.85 23.59 -24.67
N GLY A 348 -0.79 22.33 -25.06
CA GLY A 348 -0.52 21.90 -26.43
C GLY A 348 -0.55 20.39 -26.56
N GLU A 349 -0.39 19.88 -27.76
CA GLU A 349 -0.49 18.46 -28.09
C GLU A 349 0.77 17.89 -28.79
N LYS A 350 1.81 18.71 -28.99
CA LYS A 350 3.06 18.32 -29.68
C LYS A 350 4.21 19.26 -29.33
N ALA A 351 5.41 18.89 -29.74
CA ALA A 351 6.57 19.80 -29.80
C ALA A 351 6.34 20.87 -30.87
N ILE A 352 6.48 22.14 -30.50
CA ILE A 352 6.29 23.28 -31.44
C ILE A 352 7.66 23.92 -31.69
N PRO A 353 8.20 23.84 -32.91
CA PRO A 353 9.45 24.53 -33.27
C PRO A 353 9.39 26.02 -32.97
N GLY A 354 10.47 26.56 -32.40
CA GLY A 354 10.57 27.99 -32.10
C GLY A 354 9.72 28.51 -30.94
N GLN A 355 8.94 27.65 -30.28
CA GLN A 355 8.20 28.03 -29.07
C GLN A 355 9.17 28.37 -27.93
N MET A 356 9.12 29.58 -27.44
CA MET A 356 9.94 30.04 -26.32
C MET A 356 9.40 29.54 -24.99
N ILE A 357 10.27 28.91 -24.22
CA ILE A 357 10.02 28.44 -22.85
C ILE A 357 11.18 28.89 -21.96
N ASN A 358 10.87 29.49 -20.82
CA ASN A 358 11.86 30.09 -19.93
C ASN A 358 11.45 29.89 -18.43
N ALA A 359 12.19 30.50 -17.54
CA ALA A 359 11.95 30.43 -16.09
C ALA A 359 10.56 30.99 -15.65
N ASP A 360 9.92 31.80 -16.49
CA ASP A 360 8.61 32.41 -16.22
C ASP A 360 7.45 31.59 -16.81
N SER A 361 7.78 30.57 -17.62
CA SER A 361 6.78 29.69 -18.25
C SER A 361 6.32 28.66 -17.22
N GLU A 362 5.19 28.89 -16.58
CA GLU A 362 4.60 28.00 -15.56
C GLU A 362 3.21 27.48 -15.98
N ALA A 363 2.77 26.35 -15.42
CA ALA A 363 1.42 25.82 -15.59
C ALA A 363 1.05 24.90 -14.40
N ASN A 364 -0.26 24.78 -14.14
CA ASN A 364 -0.84 23.97 -13.08
C ASN A 364 -0.28 22.52 -13.05
N PHE A 365 -0.38 21.84 -14.18
CA PHE A 365 0.07 20.46 -14.36
C PHE A 365 1.60 20.30 -14.17
N GLY A 366 2.39 21.31 -14.52
CA GLY A 366 3.84 21.31 -14.32
C GLY A 366 4.21 21.33 -12.84
N THR A 367 3.57 22.20 -12.07
CA THR A 367 3.72 22.21 -10.60
C THR A 367 3.25 20.91 -9.98
N GLY A 368 2.08 20.38 -10.43
CA GLY A 368 1.56 19.08 -9.98
C GLY A 368 2.55 17.94 -10.23
N ALA A 369 3.15 17.87 -11.41
CA ALA A 369 4.16 16.86 -11.75
C ALA A 369 5.42 16.95 -10.87
N VAL A 370 5.91 18.17 -10.62
CA VAL A 370 7.06 18.39 -9.72
C VAL A 370 6.76 17.94 -8.30
N LEU A 371 5.55 18.21 -7.78
CA LEU A 371 5.15 17.76 -6.46
C LEU A 371 5.06 16.21 -6.37
N LEU A 372 4.59 15.54 -7.43
CA LEU A 372 4.64 14.08 -7.52
C LEU A 372 6.09 13.55 -7.46
N ALA A 373 6.99 14.12 -8.27
CA ALA A 373 8.40 13.72 -8.32
C ALA A 373 9.10 13.92 -6.96
N LEU A 374 8.91 15.08 -6.32
CA LEU A 374 9.47 15.35 -5.00
C LEU A 374 8.91 14.44 -3.92
N SER A 375 7.63 14.07 -4.00
CA SER A 375 7.02 13.14 -3.05
C SER A 375 7.62 11.73 -3.15
N GLU A 376 7.90 11.25 -4.37
CA GLU A 376 8.60 9.98 -4.55
C GLU A 376 10.08 10.05 -4.19
N TRP A 377 10.74 11.20 -4.39
CA TRP A 377 12.10 11.42 -3.92
C TRP A 377 12.19 11.37 -2.39
N TYR A 378 11.23 11.98 -1.69
CA TYR A 378 11.08 11.85 -0.24
C TYR A 378 11.03 10.38 0.20
N ARG A 379 10.22 9.55 -0.49
CA ARG A 379 10.06 8.13 -0.19
C ARG A 379 11.36 7.34 -0.38
N SER A 380 12.14 7.65 -1.43
CA SER A 380 13.47 7.06 -1.64
C SER A 380 14.41 7.35 -0.46
N LEU A 381 14.48 8.63 -0.04
CA LEU A 381 15.36 9.03 1.05
C LEU A 381 14.97 8.41 2.39
N GLN A 382 13.67 8.24 2.63
CA GLN A 382 13.18 7.51 3.81
C GLN A 382 13.61 6.04 3.77
N ALA A 383 13.47 5.38 2.63
CA ALA A 383 13.87 3.98 2.47
C ALA A 383 15.40 3.78 2.65
N GLU A 384 16.20 4.78 2.29
CA GLU A 384 17.66 4.77 2.49
C GLU A 384 18.08 5.16 3.93
N GLY A 385 17.15 5.42 4.84
CA GLY A 385 17.42 5.86 6.20
C GLY A 385 17.98 7.29 6.30
N LYS A 386 17.84 8.09 5.24
CA LYS A 386 18.25 9.49 5.17
C LYS A 386 17.14 10.42 5.67
N SER A 387 16.47 10.05 6.78
CA SER A 387 15.63 10.99 7.51
C SER A 387 16.55 12.02 8.18
N GLY A 388 16.24 13.29 8.12
CA GLY A 388 17.02 14.33 8.83
C GLY A 388 16.87 14.27 10.35
N ASN A 389 16.02 13.39 10.84
CA ASN A 389 15.70 13.26 12.26
C ASN A 389 16.68 12.29 12.95
N LYS A 390 17.31 12.76 14.02
CA LYS A 390 18.23 11.96 14.85
C LYS A 390 17.51 10.93 15.73
N ASN A 391 16.18 10.96 15.79
CA ASN A 391 15.38 9.97 16.53
C ASN A 391 15.07 8.79 15.59
N ALA A 392 15.11 7.57 16.13
CA ALA A 392 14.71 6.36 15.42
C ALA A 392 13.34 6.55 14.76
N SER A 393 13.18 6.09 13.52
CA SER A 393 11.90 6.13 12.84
C SER A 393 10.90 5.18 13.53
N ASP A 394 9.59 5.37 13.30
CA ASP A 394 8.58 4.40 13.78
C ASP A 394 8.96 2.98 13.38
N ARG A 395 9.44 2.78 12.14
CA ARG A 395 9.87 1.47 11.65
C ARG A 395 11.03 0.89 12.44
N ASP A 396 12.08 1.69 12.73
CA ASP A 396 13.23 1.23 13.50
C ASP A 396 12.81 0.80 14.92
N TYR A 397 11.91 1.56 15.53
CA TYR A 397 11.34 1.20 16.83
C TYR A 397 10.56 -0.12 16.76
N TRP A 398 9.69 -0.30 15.77
CA TRP A 398 8.93 -1.52 15.60
C TRP A 398 9.84 -2.73 15.35
N VAL A 399 10.87 -2.58 14.52
CA VAL A 399 11.88 -3.63 14.27
C VAL A 399 12.61 -3.97 15.56
N SER A 400 13.01 -2.98 16.36
CA SER A 400 13.70 -3.22 17.63
C SER A 400 12.85 -4.04 18.61
N GLU A 401 11.54 -3.74 18.73
CA GLU A 401 10.63 -4.47 19.59
C GLU A 401 10.35 -5.89 19.06
N LEU A 402 10.18 -6.06 17.73
CA LEU A 402 10.07 -7.38 17.11
C LEU A 402 11.32 -8.23 17.39
N VAL A 403 12.51 -7.70 17.17
CA VAL A 403 13.78 -8.42 17.36
C VAL A 403 13.99 -8.77 18.83
N LYS A 404 13.67 -7.86 19.76
CA LYS A 404 13.71 -8.11 21.20
C LYS A 404 12.84 -9.30 21.60
N MET A 405 11.65 -9.41 21.02
CA MET A 405 10.72 -10.51 21.28
C MET A 405 11.14 -11.82 20.62
N ALA A 406 11.60 -11.77 19.37
CA ALA A 406 11.85 -12.95 18.54
C ALA A 406 13.20 -13.61 18.80
N ARG A 407 14.26 -12.84 18.99
CA ARG A 407 15.64 -13.34 19.07
C ARG A 407 15.86 -14.40 20.16
N PRO A 408 15.40 -14.22 21.41
CA PRO A 408 15.59 -15.24 22.46
C PRO A 408 14.94 -16.58 22.12
N VAL A 409 13.76 -16.55 21.50
CA VAL A 409 13.04 -17.77 21.10
C VAL A 409 13.76 -18.45 19.95
N LEU A 410 14.03 -17.73 18.86
CA LEU A 410 14.60 -18.30 17.65
C LEU A 410 16.07 -18.73 17.84
N SER A 411 16.88 -17.98 18.57
CA SER A 411 18.28 -18.37 18.84
C SER A 411 18.38 -19.65 19.64
N ASN A 412 17.50 -19.87 20.61
CA ASN A 412 17.47 -21.10 21.38
C ASN A 412 16.87 -22.26 20.55
N MET A 413 15.72 -22.06 19.94
CA MET A 413 15.04 -23.12 19.20
C MET A 413 15.82 -23.58 17.95
N SER A 414 16.57 -22.69 17.31
CA SER A 414 17.45 -23.05 16.18
C SER A 414 18.56 -24.04 16.56
N ARG A 415 18.95 -24.07 17.84
CA ARG A 415 19.93 -24.99 18.39
C ARG A 415 19.32 -26.18 19.12
N GLY A 416 17.99 -26.30 19.20
CA GLY A 416 17.28 -27.35 19.94
C GLY A 416 17.34 -27.16 21.47
N GLU A 417 17.45 -25.93 21.96
CA GLU A 417 17.69 -25.57 23.35
C GLU A 417 16.55 -24.74 24.00
N LEU A 418 15.47 -24.43 23.27
CA LEU A 418 14.39 -23.59 23.80
C LEU A 418 13.72 -24.23 25.03
N GLN A 419 13.41 -25.52 24.97
CA GLN A 419 12.78 -26.24 26.09
C GLN A 419 13.70 -26.29 27.33
N GLN A 420 15.01 -26.24 27.15
CA GLN A 420 15.99 -26.22 28.23
C GLN A 420 16.12 -24.82 28.85
N ASN A 421 16.14 -23.75 28.01
CA ASN A 421 16.56 -22.42 28.43
C ASN A 421 15.39 -21.47 28.68
N MET A 422 14.21 -21.73 28.13
CA MET A 422 13.07 -20.84 28.29
C MET A 422 12.51 -20.91 29.72
N ARG A 423 12.51 -19.74 30.40
CA ARG A 423 11.82 -19.60 31.66
C ARG A 423 10.30 -19.66 31.45
N THR A 424 9.66 -20.72 31.96
CA THR A 424 8.24 -20.95 31.82
C THR A 424 7.41 -20.30 32.93
N GLU A 425 6.25 -19.73 32.57
CA GLU A 425 5.25 -19.22 33.50
C GLU A 425 3.87 -19.76 33.13
N PHE A 426 3.04 -20.04 34.12
CA PHE A 426 1.68 -20.51 33.92
C PHE A 426 0.71 -19.68 34.76
N SER A 427 -0.54 -19.55 34.28
CA SER A 427 -1.62 -18.96 35.07
C SER A 427 -1.70 -19.60 36.47
N PRO A 428 -2.02 -18.86 37.53
CA PRO A 428 -2.27 -19.42 38.85
C PRO A 428 -3.35 -20.52 38.86
N SER A 429 -4.29 -20.45 37.93
CA SER A 429 -5.37 -21.41 37.76
C SER A 429 -5.14 -22.40 36.60
N PHE A 430 -3.89 -22.57 36.15
CA PHE A 430 -3.58 -23.43 35.02
C PHE A 430 -4.07 -24.87 35.20
N ASP A 431 -4.75 -25.41 34.20
CA ASP A 431 -5.38 -26.72 34.27
C ASP A 431 -4.37 -27.89 34.18
N SER A 432 -4.86 -29.10 34.10
CA SER A 432 -4.05 -30.31 34.06
C SER A 432 -3.45 -30.66 32.71
N ARG A 433 -3.57 -29.82 31.70
CA ARG A 433 -3.00 -30.10 30.38
C ARG A 433 -1.48 -30.24 30.42
N ASN A 434 -0.93 -30.92 29.41
CA ASN A 434 0.51 -31.08 29.32
C ASN A 434 1.22 -29.72 29.20
N ARG A 435 2.12 -29.39 30.11
CA ARG A 435 2.84 -28.13 30.16
C ARG A 435 3.74 -27.89 28.94
N LYS A 436 4.14 -28.95 28.21
CA LYS A 436 4.94 -28.81 26.97
C LYS A 436 4.21 -28.14 25.83
N VAL A 437 2.88 -27.94 25.90
CA VAL A 437 2.12 -27.15 24.91
C VAL A 437 2.66 -25.72 24.79
N LEU A 438 3.22 -25.15 25.86
CA LEU A 438 3.79 -23.80 25.91
C LEU A 438 4.78 -23.54 24.80
N TYR A 439 5.62 -24.49 24.44
CA TYR A 439 6.68 -24.25 23.44
C TYR A 439 6.15 -24.18 22.03
N MET A 440 5.15 -25.00 21.66
CA MET A 440 4.46 -24.90 20.38
C MET A 440 3.65 -23.59 20.31
N GLU A 441 3.00 -23.22 21.40
CA GLU A 441 2.24 -21.98 21.52
C GLU A 441 3.14 -20.75 21.35
N CYS A 442 4.30 -20.73 22.05
CA CYS A 442 5.31 -19.68 21.94
C CYS A 442 5.81 -19.53 20.49
N PHE A 443 6.29 -20.62 19.91
CA PHE A 443 6.90 -20.61 18.60
C PHE A 443 5.87 -20.31 17.49
N GLY A 444 4.74 -21.01 17.48
CA GLY A 444 3.70 -20.85 16.44
C GLY A 444 3.14 -19.42 16.39
N ARG A 445 2.77 -18.88 17.56
CA ARG A 445 2.19 -17.53 17.67
C ARG A 445 3.21 -16.45 17.31
N LEU A 446 4.48 -16.57 17.76
CA LEU A 446 5.54 -15.67 17.34
C LEU A 446 5.70 -15.67 15.83
N MET A 447 5.84 -16.85 15.24
CA MET A 447 6.09 -17.00 13.81
C MET A 447 4.93 -16.48 12.96
N ALA A 448 3.69 -16.68 13.37
CA ALA A 448 2.52 -16.13 12.67
C ALA A 448 2.58 -14.58 12.56
N GLY A 449 3.05 -13.90 13.59
CA GLY A 449 3.15 -12.44 13.60
C GLY A 449 4.32 -11.89 12.80
N ILE A 450 5.48 -12.56 12.82
CA ILE A 450 6.71 -12.04 12.19
C ILE A 450 6.96 -12.56 10.78
N ALA A 451 6.24 -13.59 10.33
CA ALA A 451 6.42 -14.23 9.02
C ALA A 451 6.42 -13.23 7.84
N PRO A 452 5.51 -12.24 7.77
CA PRO A 452 5.53 -11.27 6.69
C PRO A 452 6.83 -10.45 6.61
N TRP A 453 7.40 -10.07 7.75
CA TRP A 453 8.67 -9.37 7.79
C TRP A 453 9.82 -10.25 7.32
N LEU A 454 9.86 -11.50 7.76
CA LEU A 454 10.87 -12.48 7.33
C LEU A 454 10.80 -12.79 5.83
N ALA A 455 9.64 -12.58 5.19
CA ALA A 455 9.43 -12.82 3.76
C ALA A 455 9.94 -11.69 2.86
N LEU A 456 10.29 -10.53 3.40
CA LEU A 456 10.85 -9.45 2.60
C LEU A 456 12.18 -9.87 1.95
N PRO A 457 12.49 -9.37 0.73
CA PRO A 457 13.75 -9.64 0.05
C PRO A 457 14.97 -9.25 0.88
N ASP A 458 16.08 -9.95 0.66
CA ASP A 458 17.37 -9.59 1.27
C ASP A 458 17.86 -8.24 0.76
N ASP A 459 18.44 -7.47 1.66
CA ASP A 459 19.08 -6.20 1.38
C ASP A 459 20.26 -5.95 2.34
N GLU A 460 21.11 -4.98 2.05
CA GLU A 460 22.34 -4.66 2.81
C GLU A 460 22.11 -3.67 3.96
N THR A 461 20.85 -3.34 4.28
CA THR A 461 20.55 -2.48 5.42
C THR A 461 20.80 -3.19 6.75
N ALA A 462 20.89 -2.46 7.85
CA ALA A 462 21.01 -3.07 9.19
C ALA A 462 19.78 -3.94 9.49
N GLU A 463 18.58 -3.49 9.10
CA GLU A 463 17.34 -4.26 9.21
C GLU A 463 17.39 -5.52 8.34
N GLY A 464 17.83 -5.42 7.08
CA GLY A 464 17.93 -6.56 6.16
C GLY A 464 18.85 -7.67 6.67
N ARG A 465 20.00 -7.31 7.23
CA ARG A 465 20.92 -8.29 7.84
C ARG A 465 20.31 -8.98 9.07
N GLN A 466 19.65 -8.24 9.96
CA GLN A 466 18.94 -8.83 11.12
C GLN A 466 17.80 -9.75 10.69
N ARG A 467 17.04 -9.34 9.68
CA ARG A 467 15.94 -10.13 9.10
C ARG A 467 16.43 -11.44 8.52
N LYS A 468 17.53 -11.40 7.75
CA LYS A 468 18.15 -12.60 7.19
C LYS A 468 18.62 -13.56 8.30
N GLU A 469 19.32 -13.04 9.30
CA GLU A 469 19.78 -13.84 10.46
C GLU A 469 18.60 -14.54 11.16
N LEU A 470 17.53 -13.79 11.46
CA LEU A 470 16.36 -14.36 12.15
C LEU A 470 15.57 -15.32 11.26
N ARG A 471 15.55 -15.11 9.94
CA ARG A 471 14.94 -16.06 9.00
C ARG A 471 15.73 -17.38 8.95
N ASP A 472 17.05 -17.33 8.93
CA ASP A 472 17.90 -18.53 8.95
C ASP A 472 17.68 -19.32 10.27
N MET A 473 17.59 -18.62 11.41
CA MET A 473 17.23 -19.22 12.71
C MET A 473 15.81 -19.80 12.68
N ALA A 474 14.83 -19.13 12.08
CA ALA A 474 13.46 -19.61 11.96
C ALA A 474 13.38 -20.91 11.14
N LEU A 475 14.09 -21.00 10.03
CA LEU A 475 14.14 -22.22 9.21
C LEU A 475 14.75 -23.40 9.99
N ALA A 476 15.82 -23.17 10.76
CA ALA A 476 16.38 -24.19 11.64
C ALA A 476 15.40 -24.59 12.76
N SER A 477 14.69 -23.61 13.34
CA SER A 477 13.66 -23.85 14.37
C SER A 477 12.50 -24.67 13.83
N PHE A 478 12.04 -24.44 12.59
CA PHE A 478 11.01 -25.28 11.97
C PHE A 478 11.46 -26.73 11.80
N ARG A 479 12.73 -26.97 11.41
CA ARG A 479 13.29 -28.33 11.35
C ARG A 479 13.29 -29.00 12.72
N ASN A 480 13.82 -28.32 13.73
CA ASN A 480 13.88 -28.83 15.11
C ASN A 480 12.49 -29.11 15.69
N GLY A 481 11.49 -28.26 15.36
CA GLY A 481 10.12 -28.40 15.88
C GLY A 481 9.39 -29.66 15.43
N VAL A 482 9.84 -30.32 14.37
CA VAL A 482 9.22 -31.53 13.80
C VAL A 482 10.20 -32.71 13.71
N ASP A 483 11.44 -32.54 14.17
CA ASP A 483 12.42 -33.62 14.25
C ASP A 483 12.33 -34.31 15.63
N PRO A 484 11.89 -35.59 15.69
CA PRO A 484 11.77 -36.32 16.97
C PRO A 484 13.09 -36.49 17.74
N SER A 485 14.23 -36.31 17.08
CA SER A 485 15.55 -36.36 17.73
C SER A 485 15.99 -35.05 18.34
N SER A 486 15.31 -33.95 18.01
CA SER A 486 15.63 -32.61 18.53
C SER A 486 15.17 -32.45 19.97
N GLY A 487 15.97 -31.73 20.79
CA GLY A 487 15.55 -31.28 22.12
C GLY A 487 14.31 -30.40 22.11
N ASP A 488 14.04 -29.76 20.99
CA ASP A 488 12.90 -28.86 20.77
C ASP A 488 11.79 -29.45 19.86
N TYR A 489 11.79 -30.82 19.74
CA TYR A 489 10.63 -31.48 19.12
C TYR A 489 9.35 -31.03 19.83
N LEU A 490 8.45 -30.41 19.10
CA LEU A 490 7.20 -29.88 19.62
C LEU A 490 6.27 -31.04 20.05
N ALA A 491 5.50 -30.83 21.09
CA ALA A 491 4.66 -31.89 21.69
C ALA A 491 3.38 -32.09 20.86
N TRP A 492 3.50 -32.60 19.62
CA TRP A 492 2.40 -32.86 18.71
C TRP A 492 1.43 -33.89 19.31
N GLY A 493 0.11 -33.57 19.32
CA GLY A 493 -0.94 -34.52 19.70
C GLY A 493 -1.03 -34.88 21.17
N VAL A 494 -0.28 -34.22 22.08
CA VAL A 494 -0.31 -34.54 23.53
C VAL A 494 -1.45 -33.83 24.28
N SER A 495 -2.14 -32.91 23.66
CA SER A 495 -3.25 -32.15 24.23
C SER A 495 -4.14 -31.59 23.11
N GLY A 496 -5.42 -31.34 23.38
CA GLY A 496 -6.32 -30.61 22.50
C GLY A 496 -5.77 -29.23 22.09
N GLN A 497 -5.00 -28.59 22.96
CA GLN A 497 -4.33 -27.31 22.68
C GLN A 497 -3.42 -27.34 21.44
N ASN A 498 -2.85 -28.50 21.09
CA ASN A 498 -1.98 -28.64 19.94
C ASN A 498 -2.70 -28.35 18.60
N LEU A 499 -4.03 -28.54 18.53
CA LEU A 499 -4.80 -28.12 17.35
C LEU A 499 -4.77 -26.58 17.16
N VAL A 500 -4.85 -25.85 18.29
CA VAL A 500 -4.77 -24.39 18.31
C VAL A 500 -3.40 -23.90 17.83
N ASP A 501 -2.35 -24.43 18.45
CA ASP A 501 -1.00 -23.90 18.25
C ASP A 501 -0.39 -24.32 16.92
N ALA A 502 -0.74 -25.51 16.42
CA ALA A 502 -0.39 -25.93 15.07
C ALA A 502 -1.04 -25.04 13.98
N ALA A 503 -2.23 -24.50 14.25
CA ALA A 503 -2.86 -23.56 13.32
C ALA A 503 -2.04 -22.27 13.18
N TYR A 504 -1.43 -21.75 14.26
CA TYR A 504 -0.52 -20.60 14.17
C TYR A 504 0.80 -20.96 13.45
N VAL A 505 1.31 -22.16 13.63
CA VAL A 505 2.49 -22.63 12.86
C VAL A 505 2.19 -22.61 11.36
N VAL A 506 1.05 -23.15 10.93
CA VAL A 506 0.69 -23.15 9.51
C VAL A 506 0.27 -21.77 9.01
N GLU A 507 -0.27 -20.91 9.85
CA GLU A 507 -0.56 -19.51 9.51
C GLU A 507 0.74 -18.77 9.13
N ALA A 508 1.85 -19.02 9.84
CA ALA A 508 3.16 -18.49 9.48
C ALA A 508 3.59 -18.97 8.08
N PHE A 509 3.41 -20.26 7.76
CA PHE A 509 3.70 -20.78 6.42
C PHE A 509 2.79 -20.14 5.35
N LEU A 510 1.50 -20.00 5.62
CA LEU A 510 0.57 -19.37 4.68
C LEU A 510 0.94 -17.89 4.40
N ARG A 511 1.38 -17.16 5.42
CA ARG A 511 1.78 -15.74 5.31
C ARG A 511 3.11 -15.53 4.59
N ALA A 512 4.01 -16.51 4.66
CA ALA A 512 5.36 -16.43 4.11
C ALA A 512 5.78 -17.75 3.42
N TYR A 513 4.92 -18.26 2.56
CA TYR A 513 5.06 -19.59 1.96
C TYR A 513 6.40 -19.78 1.24
N ASP A 514 6.79 -18.83 0.40
CA ASP A 514 8.03 -18.90 -0.38
C ASP A 514 9.29 -18.73 0.49
N ALA A 515 9.20 -18.00 1.59
CA ALA A 515 10.34 -17.73 2.46
C ALA A 515 10.53 -18.75 3.59
N LEU A 516 9.44 -19.37 4.08
CA LEU A 516 9.49 -20.24 5.25
C LEU A 516 9.14 -21.71 4.96
N TRP A 517 8.23 -21.98 4.00
CA TRP A 517 7.86 -23.35 3.65
C TRP A 517 8.71 -23.91 2.51
N MET A 518 8.84 -23.20 1.39
CA MET A 518 9.54 -23.69 0.21
C MET A 518 11.01 -24.05 0.46
N PRO A 519 11.80 -23.34 1.32
CA PRO A 519 13.20 -23.68 1.58
C PRO A 519 13.41 -24.90 2.49
N LEU A 520 12.35 -25.44 3.12
CA LEU A 520 12.48 -26.65 3.93
C LEU A 520 12.74 -27.86 3.05
N ASP A 521 13.55 -28.81 3.56
CA ASP A 521 13.80 -30.09 2.88
C ASP A 521 12.54 -30.96 2.85
N HIS A 522 12.53 -31.94 1.96
CA HIS A 522 11.39 -32.81 1.73
C HIS A 522 10.97 -33.58 3.02
N ASP A 523 11.95 -34.09 3.77
CA ASP A 523 11.66 -34.90 4.96
C ASP A 523 11.02 -34.03 6.06
N THR A 524 11.52 -32.82 6.24
CA THR A 524 10.92 -31.84 7.17
C THR A 524 9.47 -31.51 6.76
N LYS A 525 9.23 -31.25 5.48
CA LYS A 525 7.89 -30.99 4.96
C LYS A 525 6.95 -32.17 5.17
N GLN A 526 7.41 -33.38 4.86
CA GLN A 526 6.60 -34.59 5.06
C GLN A 526 6.26 -34.82 6.53
N ARG A 527 7.22 -34.63 7.45
CA ARG A 527 6.96 -34.72 8.89
C ARG A 527 5.89 -33.75 9.34
N TYR A 528 5.91 -32.50 8.85
CA TYR A 528 4.82 -31.54 9.12
C TYR A 528 3.47 -32.05 8.64
N ILE A 529 3.37 -32.54 7.40
CA ILE A 529 2.10 -33.06 6.88
C ILE A 529 1.61 -34.23 7.72
N ASP A 530 2.50 -35.14 8.14
CA ASP A 530 2.17 -36.30 8.96
C ASP A 530 1.67 -35.88 10.36
N GLU A 531 2.36 -34.95 11.02
CA GLU A 531 1.95 -34.45 12.35
C GLU A 531 0.63 -33.69 12.29
N LEU A 532 0.44 -32.86 11.28
CA LEU A 532 -0.79 -32.08 11.09
C LEU A 532 -2.00 -32.99 10.86
N GLN A 533 -1.85 -34.08 10.10
CA GLN A 533 -2.93 -35.05 9.90
C GLN A 533 -3.31 -35.84 11.16
N LYS A 534 -2.35 -36.10 12.06
CA LYS A 534 -2.63 -36.77 13.37
C LYS A 534 -3.55 -35.92 14.25
N LEU A 535 -3.51 -34.57 14.10
CA LEU A 535 -4.37 -33.68 14.89
C LEU A 535 -5.87 -33.83 14.56
N ARG A 536 -6.23 -34.57 13.50
CA ARG A 536 -7.63 -34.92 13.20
C ARG A 536 -8.31 -35.79 14.29
N SER A 537 -7.49 -36.40 15.12
CA SER A 537 -8.00 -37.10 16.31
C SER A 537 -8.57 -36.18 17.38
N ILE A 538 -8.24 -34.87 17.31
CA ILE A 538 -8.79 -33.85 18.21
C ILE A 538 -10.11 -33.37 17.63
N ASP A 539 -11.18 -33.52 18.39
CA ASP A 539 -12.51 -33.01 18.02
C ASP A 539 -12.61 -31.54 18.45
N PRO A 540 -12.67 -30.56 17.50
CA PRO A 540 -12.73 -29.18 17.88
C PRO A 540 -14.09 -28.84 18.48
N PRO A 541 -14.16 -28.13 19.62
CA PRO A 541 -15.42 -27.60 20.12
C PRO A 541 -16.05 -26.67 19.10
N TYR A 542 -17.37 -26.53 19.17
CA TYR A 542 -18.19 -25.79 18.20
C TYR A 542 -18.11 -24.27 18.43
N THR A 543 -16.90 -23.74 18.28
CA THR A 543 -16.49 -22.34 18.52
C THR A 543 -15.45 -21.93 17.47
N ASN A 544 -14.69 -20.86 17.72
CA ASN A 544 -13.52 -20.45 16.93
C ASN A 544 -12.55 -21.60 16.61
N TRP A 545 -12.57 -22.71 17.35
CA TRP A 545 -11.72 -23.86 17.14
C TRP A 545 -11.92 -24.54 15.77
N LEU A 546 -13.08 -24.37 15.14
CA LEU A 546 -13.30 -24.86 13.78
C LEU A 546 -12.35 -24.18 12.77
N LEU A 547 -11.95 -22.94 13.05
CA LEU A 547 -10.98 -22.22 12.22
C LEU A 547 -9.57 -22.78 12.34
N PHE A 548 -9.16 -23.24 13.53
CA PHE A 548 -7.86 -23.90 13.67
C PHE A 548 -7.78 -25.14 12.78
N SER A 549 -8.81 -25.99 12.85
CA SER A 549 -8.90 -27.17 12.01
C SER A 549 -8.90 -26.83 10.52
N SER A 550 -9.70 -25.84 10.10
CA SER A 550 -9.80 -25.46 8.67
C SER A 550 -8.53 -24.81 8.14
N THR A 551 -7.81 -24.03 8.95
CA THR A 551 -6.53 -23.41 8.58
C THR A 551 -5.47 -24.50 8.32
N ILE A 552 -5.38 -25.49 9.19
CA ILE A 552 -4.48 -26.65 9.01
C ILE A 552 -4.81 -27.41 7.73
N GLU A 553 -6.08 -27.74 7.51
CA GLU A 553 -6.50 -28.50 6.32
C GLU A 553 -6.30 -27.72 5.02
N SER A 554 -6.55 -26.39 5.03
CA SER A 554 -6.31 -25.55 3.86
C SER A 554 -4.82 -25.46 3.52
N PHE A 555 -3.95 -25.43 4.53
CA PHE A 555 -2.50 -25.50 4.32
C PHE A 555 -2.08 -26.86 3.75
N ILE A 556 -2.56 -28.00 4.30
CA ILE A 556 -2.27 -29.33 3.74
C ILE A 556 -2.69 -29.37 2.27
N ARG A 557 -3.86 -28.83 1.95
CA ARG A 557 -4.37 -28.72 0.57
C ARG A 557 -3.41 -27.96 -0.34
N LYS A 558 -2.95 -26.78 0.12
CA LYS A 558 -2.01 -25.95 -0.64
C LYS A 558 -0.66 -26.68 -0.82
N ALA A 559 -0.08 -27.18 0.26
CA ALA A 559 1.25 -27.81 0.26
C ALA A 559 1.30 -29.04 -0.64
N THR A 560 0.31 -29.96 -0.54
CA THR A 560 0.25 -31.19 -1.34
C THR A 560 -0.19 -30.96 -2.80
N ARG A 561 -0.81 -29.82 -3.08
CA ARG A 561 -1.05 -29.38 -4.47
C ARG A 561 0.23 -28.87 -5.12
N ASP A 562 0.99 -28.05 -4.41
CA ASP A 562 2.16 -27.36 -4.93
C ASP A 562 3.38 -28.29 -5.03
N ASP A 563 3.46 -29.29 -4.11
CA ASP A 563 4.47 -30.34 -4.14
C ASP A 563 3.80 -31.73 -4.17
N LYS A 564 3.76 -32.36 -5.35
CA LYS A 564 3.14 -33.67 -5.58
C LYS A 564 3.92 -34.83 -4.98
N THR A 565 5.11 -34.60 -4.48
CA THR A 565 5.93 -35.64 -3.82
C THR A 565 5.52 -35.84 -2.36
N LEU A 566 4.89 -34.81 -1.75
CA LEU A 566 4.35 -34.89 -0.38
C LEU A 566 3.13 -35.83 -0.35
N LYS A 567 3.17 -36.75 0.61
CA LYS A 567 2.07 -37.68 0.89
C LYS A 567 1.14 -37.07 1.91
N GLY A 568 -0.10 -36.88 1.54
CA GLY A 568 -1.12 -36.32 2.41
C GLY A 568 -2.35 -35.89 1.63
N GLN A 569 -3.48 -35.81 2.32
CA GLN A 569 -4.74 -35.39 1.74
C GLN A 569 -5.47 -34.47 2.73
N ALA A 570 -5.92 -33.32 2.24
CA ALA A 570 -6.72 -32.40 3.04
C ALA A 570 -8.17 -32.92 3.23
N ASP A 571 -8.73 -32.64 4.41
CA ASP A 571 -10.14 -32.87 4.69
C ASP A 571 -10.97 -31.63 4.29
N ILE A 572 -11.50 -31.67 3.08
CA ILE A 572 -12.30 -30.58 2.52
C ILE A 572 -13.62 -30.38 3.29
N TYR A 573 -14.16 -31.44 3.90
CA TYR A 573 -15.38 -31.32 4.69
C TYR A 573 -15.14 -30.43 5.94
N ARG A 574 -14.00 -30.59 6.63
CA ARG A 574 -13.63 -29.73 7.76
C ARG A 574 -13.51 -28.28 7.36
N ILE A 575 -12.87 -27.98 6.21
CA ILE A 575 -12.74 -26.62 5.68
C ILE A 575 -14.12 -26.03 5.42
N ASN A 576 -14.94 -26.73 4.63
CA ASN A 576 -16.24 -26.22 4.20
C ASN A 576 -17.24 -26.10 5.36
N SER A 577 -17.18 -27.00 6.34
CA SER A 577 -18.03 -26.94 7.53
C SER A 577 -17.67 -25.72 8.39
N ALA A 578 -16.38 -25.44 8.57
CA ALA A 578 -15.93 -24.26 9.30
C ALA A 578 -16.38 -22.96 8.59
N ILE A 579 -16.19 -22.86 7.28
CA ILE A 579 -16.64 -21.70 6.49
C ILE A 579 -18.12 -21.44 6.70
N ARG A 580 -18.98 -22.47 6.57
CA ARG A 580 -20.44 -22.35 6.78
C ARG A 580 -20.77 -21.85 8.19
N LYS A 581 -20.09 -22.37 9.22
CA LYS A 581 -20.33 -21.97 10.60
C LYS A 581 -19.87 -20.56 10.90
N VAL A 582 -18.72 -20.14 10.38
CA VAL A 582 -18.26 -18.76 10.53
C VAL A 582 -19.25 -17.78 9.88
N GLU A 583 -19.81 -18.13 8.71
CA GLU A 583 -20.85 -17.32 8.07
C GLU A 583 -22.14 -17.26 8.90
N GLU A 584 -22.55 -18.33 9.55
CA GLU A 584 -23.70 -18.36 10.46
C GLU A 584 -23.49 -17.51 11.72
N TRP A 585 -22.24 -17.42 12.22
CA TRP A 585 -21.87 -16.71 13.43
C TRP A 585 -21.59 -15.23 13.23
N TYR A 586 -21.69 -14.72 12.00
CA TYR A 586 -21.56 -13.30 11.76
C TYR A 586 -22.75 -12.53 12.36
N VAL A 587 -22.46 -11.53 13.24
CA VAL A 587 -23.51 -10.78 13.95
C VAL A 587 -23.69 -9.34 13.45
N GLY A 588 -22.84 -8.87 12.53
CA GLY A 588 -22.87 -7.52 11.97
C GLY A 588 -21.68 -6.68 12.37
N ASP A 589 -21.46 -5.58 11.69
CA ASP A 589 -20.38 -4.57 11.94
C ASP A 589 -18.97 -5.17 12.12
N GLY A 590 -18.69 -6.28 11.43
CA GLY A 590 -17.40 -6.97 11.51
C GLY A 590 -17.28 -7.94 12.70
N TRP A 591 -18.27 -8.07 13.55
CA TRP A 591 -18.24 -8.96 14.72
C TRP A 591 -18.74 -10.37 14.39
N TYR A 592 -18.12 -11.36 15.05
CA TYR A 592 -18.53 -12.76 15.01
C TYR A 592 -18.87 -13.25 16.41
N SER A 593 -19.90 -14.11 16.51
CA SER A 593 -20.14 -14.91 17.72
C SER A 593 -19.12 -16.03 17.82
N ASP A 594 -18.64 -16.31 19.03
CA ASP A 594 -17.71 -17.43 19.29
C ASP A 594 -18.50 -18.69 19.65
N GLY A 595 -19.28 -19.19 18.73
CA GLY A 595 -20.24 -20.25 18.93
C GLY A 595 -21.69 -19.71 18.89
N ILE A 596 -22.59 -20.36 19.63
CA ILE A 596 -24.02 -20.02 19.63
C ILE A 596 -24.27 -18.65 20.28
N ASP A 597 -23.59 -18.39 21.40
CA ASP A 597 -23.81 -17.19 22.20
C ASP A 597 -22.72 -16.14 21.91
N PHE A 598 -23.17 -14.92 21.63
CA PHE A 598 -22.25 -13.80 21.43
C PHE A 598 -21.58 -13.40 22.74
N ALA A 599 -20.27 -13.28 22.72
CA ALA A 599 -19.45 -12.75 23.82
C ALA A 599 -18.61 -11.56 23.32
N PHE A 600 -18.73 -10.41 23.98
CA PHE A 600 -17.96 -9.23 23.65
C PHE A 600 -16.51 -9.38 24.11
N ASN A 601 -15.64 -9.78 23.21
CA ASN A 601 -14.23 -10.04 23.43
C ASN A 601 -13.41 -9.85 22.14
N TYR A 602 -12.08 -10.03 22.20
CA TYR A 602 -11.18 -9.85 21.06
C TYR A 602 -10.92 -11.15 20.24
N TYR A 603 -11.75 -12.17 20.35
CA TYR A 603 -11.55 -13.37 19.50
C TYR A 603 -11.78 -13.10 18.01
N GLY A 604 -12.53 -12.05 17.66
CA GLY A 604 -12.53 -11.47 16.32
C GLY A 604 -11.12 -11.14 15.82
N SER A 605 -10.30 -10.55 16.69
CA SER A 605 -8.91 -10.17 16.40
C SER A 605 -7.95 -11.36 16.44
N TYR A 606 -8.08 -12.25 17.43
CA TYR A 606 -7.13 -13.32 17.66
C TYR A 606 -7.25 -14.46 16.65
N VAL A 607 -8.49 -14.77 16.20
CA VAL A 607 -8.79 -15.99 15.44
C VAL A 607 -9.68 -15.71 14.23
N PHE A 608 -10.87 -15.11 14.41
CA PHE A 608 -11.88 -15.08 13.35
C PHE A 608 -11.37 -14.40 12.09
N HIS A 609 -10.99 -13.13 12.14
CA HIS A 609 -10.54 -12.41 10.94
C HIS A 609 -9.25 -12.98 10.35
N PRO A 610 -8.16 -13.16 11.13
CA PRO A 610 -6.90 -13.59 10.52
C PRO A 610 -7.00 -15.00 9.92
N MET A 611 -7.48 -16.00 10.68
CA MET A 611 -7.47 -17.39 10.22
C MET A 611 -8.54 -17.65 9.15
N TYR A 612 -9.68 -16.96 9.21
CA TYR A 612 -10.70 -17.09 8.18
C TYR A 612 -10.19 -16.55 6.83
N LEU A 613 -9.53 -15.41 6.84
CA LEU A 613 -8.92 -14.84 5.63
C LEU A 613 -7.81 -15.73 5.06
N GLU A 614 -6.93 -16.27 5.92
CA GLU A 614 -5.85 -17.14 5.46
C GLU A 614 -6.38 -18.49 4.93
N THR A 615 -7.38 -19.09 5.60
CA THR A 615 -8.07 -20.29 5.12
C THR A 615 -8.67 -20.07 3.73
N LEU A 616 -9.44 -19.00 3.56
CA LEU A 616 -10.07 -18.70 2.27
C LEU A 616 -9.04 -18.40 1.19
N ARG A 617 -7.99 -17.63 1.49
CA ARG A 617 -6.90 -17.33 0.56
C ARG A 617 -6.21 -18.60 0.06
N ALA A 618 -5.87 -19.51 0.96
CA ALA A 618 -5.25 -20.78 0.61
C ALA A 618 -6.17 -21.63 -0.30
N MET A 619 -7.49 -21.55 -0.12
CA MET A 619 -8.46 -22.28 -0.94
C MET A 619 -8.67 -21.61 -2.32
N VAL A 620 -8.65 -20.29 -2.43
CA VAL A 620 -8.65 -19.56 -3.71
C VAL A 620 -7.42 -19.95 -4.54
N ASP A 621 -6.25 -19.95 -3.90
CA ASP A 621 -4.99 -20.32 -4.54
C ASP A 621 -4.99 -21.80 -4.97
N ALA A 622 -5.69 -22.67 -4.24
CA ALA A 622 -5.76 -24.10 -4.54
C ALA A 622 -6.68 -24.47 -5.73
N ARG A 623 -7.49 -23.55 -6.23
CA ARG A 623 -8.40 -23.72 -7.38
C ARG A 623 -9.15 -25.05 -7.35
N HIS A 624 -10.10 -25.19 -6.44
CA HIS A 624 -10.90 -26.40 -6.30
C HIS A 624 -12.31 -26.23 -6.90
N ASN A 625 -12.85 -27.29 -7.51
CA ASN A 625 -14.23 -27.34 -8.05
C ASN A 625 -15.26 -27.60 -6.93
N ASP A 626 -15.26 -26.77 -5.89
CA ASP A 626 -16.24 -26.90 -4.82
C ASP A 626 -17.50 -26.07 -5.09
N ARG A 627 -18.58 -26.40 -4.38
CA ARG A 627 -19.82 -25.62 -4.38
C ARG A 627 -19.67 -24.28 -3.64
N ILE A 628 -18.51 -24.03 -2.99
CA ILE A 628 -18.20 -22.79 -2.30
C ILE A 628 -17.35 -21.92 -3.22
N ASP A 629 -17.79 -20.71 -3.47
CA ASP A 629 -17.00 -19.66 -4.13
C ASP A 629 -16.08 -19.02 -3.08
N TYR A 630 -14.87 -19.57 -2.92
CA TYR A 630 -13.89 -19.10 -1.93
C TYR A 630 -13.44 -17.67 -2.18
N ALA A 631 -13.39 -17.22 -3.44
CA ALA A 631 -13.00 -15.84 -3.77
C ALA A 631 -14.07 -14.85 -3.29
N ARG A 632 -15.34 -15.14 -3.54
CA ARG A 632 -16.47 -14.32 -3.05
C ARG A 632 -16.54 -14.30 -1.52
N HIS A 633 -16.31 -15.45 -0.88
CA HIS A 633 -16.24 -15.52 0.59
C HIS A 633 -15.05 -14.71 1.14
N TRP A 634 -13.90 -14.76 0.48
CA TRP A 634 -12.72 -13.97 0.87
C TRP A 634 -13.00 -12.47 0.79
N ASP A 635 -13.56 -11.99 -0.32
CA ASP A 635 -13.91 -10.56 -0.47
C ASP A 635 -14.88 -10.10 0.61
N ARG A 636 -15.90 -10.90 0.92
CA ARG A 636 -16.85 -10.63 2.01
C ARG A 636 -16.19 -10.60 3.38
N ALA A 637 -15.42 -11.63 3.70
CA ALA A 637 -14.68 -11.72 4.97
C ALA A 637 -13.71 -10.54 5.13
N TYR A 638 -13.10 -10.11 4.03
CA TYR A 638 -12.21 -8.97 4.04
C TYR A 638 -12.95 -7.65 4.32
N GLN A 639 -14.09 -7.40 3.70
CA GLN A 639 -14.93 -6.23 3.99
C GLN A 639 -15.36 -6.19 5.46
N ARG A 640 -15.73 -7.33 6.04
CA ARG A 640 -16.03 -7.48 7.47
C ARG A 640 -14.82 -7.17 8.34
N CYS A 641 -13.63 -7.63 7.94
CA CYS A 641 -12.37 -7.32 8.61
C CYS A 641 -12.04 -5.82 8.54
N GLN A 642 -12.27 -5.17 7.39
CA GLN A 642 -12.11 -3.73 7.24
C GLN A 642 -13.04 -2.96 8.18
N LYS A 643 -14.31 -3.35 8.28
CA LYS A 643 -15.25 -2.71 9.21
C LYS A 643 -14.82 -2.90 10.67
N TYR A 644 -14.41 -4.11 11.04
CA TYR A 644 -13.92 -4.39 12.39
C TYR A 644 -12.63 -3.61 12.71
N ALA A 645 -11.74 -3.43 11.73
CA ALA A 645 -10.53 -2.62 11.89
C ALA A 645 -10.86 -1.13 12.15
N VAL A 646 -11.92 -0.60 11.53
CA VAL A 646 -12.42 0.76 11.81
C VAL A 646 -12.88 0.89 13.26
N GLU A 647 -13.60 -0.11 13.79
CA GLU A 647 -14.01 -0.14 15.19
C GLU A 647 -12.80 -0.20 16.14
N LEU A 648 -11.84 -1.05 15.84
CA LEU A 648 -10.63 -1.18 16.67
C LEU A 648 -9.80 0.11 16.70
N GLU A 649 -9.71 0.83 15.58
CA GLU A 649 -9.04 2.14 15.55
C GLU A 649 -9.75 3.14 16.46
N ARG A 650 -11.08 3.14 16.48
CA ARG A 650 -11.90 3.99 17.34
C ARG A 650 -11.80 3.62 18.81
N PHE A 651 -11.40 2.41 19.15
CA PHE A 651 -11.13 2.01 20.53
C PHE A 651 -9.80 2.55 21.08
N ILE A 652 -8.87 2.97 20.21
CA ILE A 652 -7.58 3.50 20.67
C ILE A 652 -7.75 4.93 21.19
N SER A 653 -7.58 5.12 22.50
CA SER A 653 -7.65 6.44 23.13
C SER A 653 -6.51 7.37 22.65
N PRO A 654 -6.61 8.69 22.88
CA PRO A 654 -5.50 9.60 22.56
C PRO A 654 -4.18 9.25 23.25
N GLU A 655 -4.22 8.57 24.39
CA GLU A 655 -3.05 8.12 25.15
C GLU A 655 -2.48 6.77 24.64
N GLY A 656 -3.14 6.12 23.66
CA GLY A 656 -2.74 4.82 23.14
C GLY A 656 -3.21 3.63 23.98
N THR A 657 -4.28 3.80 24.76
CA THR A 657 -4.94 2.68 25.47
C THR A 657 -6.16 2.19 24.70
N PHE A 658 -6.61 0.97 24.98
CA PHE A 658 -7.83 0.41 24.39
C PHE A 658 -8.60 -0.37 25.47
N PRO A 659 -9.90 -0.66 25.28
CA PRO A 659 -10.73 -1.34 26.28
C PRO A 659 -10.17 -2.70 26.70
N VAL A 660 -10.15 -2.96 28.01
CA VAL A 660 -9.74 -4.23 28.62
C VAL A 660 -10.98 -5.08 28.80
N ILE A 661 -11.33 -5.87 27.79
CA ILE A 661 -12.61 -6.61 27.72
C ILE A 661 -12.42 -8.10 27.39
N GLY A 662 -13.31 -8.90 27.88
CA GLY A 662 -13.38 -10.34 27.58
C GLY A 662 -12.25 -11.17 28.17
N ARG A 663 -12.14 -12.39 27.66
CA ARG A 663 -11.11 -13.38 28.05
C ARG A 663 -9.83 -13.19 27.23
N SER A 664 -8.75 -13.80 27.66
CA SER A 664 -7.44 -13.79 26.99
C SER A 664 -6.81 -12.39 26.87
N ILE A 665 -7.10 -11.52 27.82
CA ILE A 665 -6.57 -10.15 27.88
C ILE A 665 -5.03 -10.10 27.81
N PRO A 666 -4.27 -11.04 28.41
CA PRO A 666 -2.81 -11.06 28.30
C PRO A 666 -2.25 -11.21 26.89
N TYR A 667 -3.09 -11.45 25.87
CA TYR A 667 -2.68 -11.45 24.45
C TYR A 667 -2.33 -10.05 23.92
N ARG A 668 -2.51 -9.02 24.73
CA ARG A 668 -1.99 -7.66 24.54
C ARG A 668 -2.39 -7.07 23.19
N LEU A 669 -1.40 -6.63 22.40
CA LEU A 669 -1.56 -5.95 21.12
C LEU A 669 -2.20 -6.82 20.01
N ALA A 670 -2.32 -8.14 20.23
CA ALA A 670 -3.07 -9.00 19.33
C ALA A 670 -4.55 -8.58 19.21
N ALA A 671 -5.10 -7.86 20.21
CA ALA A 671 -6.42 -7.23 20.11
C ALA A 671 -6.54 -6.29 18.90
N LEU A 672 -5.43 -5.73 18.42
CA LEU A 672 -5.38 -4.80 17.29
C LEU A 672 -4.91 -5.48 15.99
N GLN A 673 -4.76 -6.81 15.97
CA GLN A 673 -4.29 -7.55 14.79
C GLN A 673 -5.07 -7.23 13.51
N PRO A 674 -6.41 -7.12 13.45
CA PRO A 674 -7.13 -6.80 12.22
C PRO A 674 -6.75 -5.43 11.64
N LEU A 675 -6.44 -4.44 12.48
CA LEU A 675 -5.96 -3.14 12.05
C LEU A 675 -4.56 -3.25 11.39
N ALA A 676 -3.67 -4.05 11.97
CA ALA A 676 -2.37 -4.38 11.38
C ALA A 676 -2.50 -5.21 10.10
N LEU A 677 -3.48 -6.11 10.06
CA LEU A 677 -3.74 -7.02 8.94
C LEU A 677 -4.21 -6.27 7.69
N VAL A 678 -5.18 -5.33 7.82
CA VAL A 678 -5.65 -4.54 6.67
C VAL A 678 -4.56 -3.62 6.12
N ALA A 679 -3.65 -3.14 6.99
CA ALA A 679 -2.48 -2.40 6.56
C ALA A 679 -1.51 -3.28 5.76
N TRP A 680 -1.18 -4.48 6.26
CA TRP A 680 -0.28 -5.41 5.58
C TRP A 680 -0.84 -5.93 4.24
N TYR A 681 -2.13 -6.22 4.17
CA TYR A 681 -2.78 -6.58 2.90
C TYR A 681 -2.83 -5.43 1.88
N ASP A 682 -2.38 -4.23 2.27
CA ASP A 682 -2.38 -3.03 1.43
C ASP A 682 -3.78 -2.67 0.87
N ARG A 683 -4.82 -2.91 1.69
CA ARG A 683 -6.22 -2.63 1.35
C ARG A 683 -6.93 -1.96 2.52
N MET A 684 -6.49 -0.74 2.84
CA MET A 684 -7.07 0.05 3.93
C MET A 684 -8.56 0.34 3.71
N PRO A 685 -9.39 0.27 4.77
CA PRO A 685 -10.77 0.73 4.69
C PRO A 685 -10.83 2.24 4.43
N ALA A 686 -11.88 2.68 3.76
CA ALA A 686 -12.17 4.10 3.64
C ALA A 686 -12.34 4.75 5.03
N GLY A 687 -11.79 5.94 5.20
CA GLY A 687 -11.76 6.66 6.48
C GLY A 687 -10.51 6.44 7.31
N LEU A 688 -9.65 5.48 6.97
CA LEU A 688 -8.36 5.25 7.63
C LEU A 688 -7.22 5.46 6.63
N SER A 689 -6.31 6.39 6.94
CA SER A 689 -5.05 6.55 6.18
C SER A 689 -3.94 5.71 6.79
N TYR A 690 -2.91 5.38 6.01
CA TYR A 690 -1.72 4.66 6.51
C TYR A 690 -1.03 5.41 7.64
N GLY A 691 -0.82 6.72 7.50
CA GLY A 691 -0.21 7.56 8.54
C GLY A 691 -1.04 7.61 9.83
N GLN A 692 -2.39 7.55 9.72
CA GLN A 692 -3.30 7.49 10.86
C GLN A 692 -3.18 6.16 11.62
N VAL A 693 -3.25 5.04 10.90
CA VAL A 693 -3.16 3.69 11.49
C VAL A 693 -1.78 3.46 12.09
N ARG A 694 -0.70 3.84 11.39
CA ARG A 694 0.65 3.75 11.95
C ARG A 694 0.77 4.55 13.24
N ALA A 695 0.31 5.81 13.28
CA ALA A 695 0.40 6.65 14.46
C ALA A 695 -0.36 6.04 15.66
N ALA A 696 -1.57 5.53 15.44
CA ALA A 696 -2.38 4.88 16.47
C ALA A 696 -1.70 3.62 17.02
N LEU A 697 -1.26 2.72 16.14
CA LEU A 697 -0.58 1.47 16.55
C LEU A 697 0.76 1.75 17.22
N THR A 698 1.58 2.69 16.70
CA THR A 698 2.85 3.07 17.31
C THR A 698 2.65 3.64 18.71
N ARG A 699 1.64 4.51 18.89
CA ARG A 699 1.32 5.06 20.20
C ARG A 699 0.93 3.96 21.20
N THR A 700 0.14 2.98 20.76
CA THR A 700 -0.27 1.86 21.60
C THR A 700 0.92 0.93 21.90
N LEU A 701 1.79 0.70 20.91
CA LEU A 701 3.01 -0.09 21.07
C LEU A 701 3.93 0.55 22.13
N HIS A 702 4.21 1.84 22.03
CA HIS A 702 4.96 2.58 23.06
C HIS A 702 4.29 2.48 24.44
N ARG A 703 2.97 2.72 24.50
CA ARG A 703 2.24 2.67 25.77
C ARG A 703 2.37 1.32 26.46
N MET A 704 2.38 0.24 25.71
CA MET A 704 2.40 -1.12 26.24
C MET A 704 3.83 -1.69 26.38
N MET A 705 4.70 -1.50 25.38
CA MET A 705 5.95 -2.25 25.27
C MET A 705 7.19 -1.53 25.76
N ASP A 706 7.17 -0.20 25.92
CA ASP A 706 8.35 0.53 26.36
C ASP A 706 8.89 0.00 27.69
N GLY A 707 10.20 -0.25 27.71
CA GLY A 707 10.93 -0.81 28.85
C GLY A 707 10.80 -2.33 28.96
N ASP A 708 11.13 -2.86 30.16
CA ASP A 708 11.24 -4.31 30.37
C ASP A 708 10.11 -4.91 31.20
N ARG A 709 9.10 -4.13 31.55
CA ARG A 709 8.01 -4.58 32.46
C ARG A 709 7.23 -5.79 31.96
N ASN A 710 7.21 -6.01 30.63
CA ASN A 710 6.55 -7.17 30.00
C ASN A 710 7.46 -8.39 29.87
N TYR A 711 8.69 -8.29 30.35
CA TYR A 711 9.68 -9.35 30.25
C TYR A 711 10.12 -9.82 31.64
N ARG A 712 10.46 -11.08 31.72
CA ARG A 712 11.15 -11.68 32.87
C ARG A 712 12.37 -12.42 32.33
N GLY A 713 13.54 -11.77 32.50
CA GLY A 713 14.70 -12.08 31.68
C GLY A 713 14.45 -11.72 30.23
N GLU A 714 14.73 -12.60 29.32
CA GLU A 714 14.56 -12.38 27.89
C GLU A 714 13.18 -12.78 27.34
N TYR A 715 12.32 -13.40 28.17
CA TYR A 715 11.03 -13.95 27.75
C TYR A 715 9.86 -13.12 28.27
N LEU A 716 8.75 -13.13 27.51
CA LEU A 716 7.52 -12.45 27.93
C LEU A 716 6.99 -13.02 29.23
N THR A 717 6.50 -12.16 30.14
CA THR A 717 5.83 -12.52 31.39
C THR A 717 4.31 -12.40 31.28
N ILE A 718 3.57 -13.22 32.04
CA ILE A 718 2.09 -13.21 32.01
C ILE A 718 1.55 -11.88 32.51
N GLY A 719 0.65 -11.28 31.73
CA GLY A 719 -0.06 -10.06 32.05
C GLY A 719 -0.44 -9.22 30.82
N PHE A 720 -1.30 -8.26 31.03
CA PHE A 720 -1.73 -7.33 29.98
C PHE A 720 -0.69 -6.22 29.75
N CYS A 721 -0.27 -5.53 30.82
CA CYS A 721 0.71 -4.46 30.73
C CYS A 721 1.67 -4.56 31.92
N GLY A 722 2.69 -5.38 31.78
CA GLY A 722 3.58 -5.83 32.84
C GLY A 722 3.21 -7.22 33.35
N SER A 723 3.75 -7.63 34.50
CA SER A 723 3.45 -8.91 35.13
C SER A 723 2.14 -8.82 35.93
N GLN A 724 1.10 -9.49 35.43
CA GLN A 724 -0.25 -9.50 36.02
C GLN A 724 -0.84 -10.92 35.90
N PRO A 725 -0.32 -11.91 36.65
CA PRO A 725 -0.70 -13.30 36.44
C PRO A 725 -2.18 -13.61 36.75
N ASP A 726 -2.81 -12.83 37.64
CA ASP A 726 -4.24 -13.00 37.95
C ASP A 726 -5.20 -12.56 36.81
N ALA A 727 -4.69 -11.82 35.82
CA ALA A 727 -5.43 -11.46 34.61
C ALA A 727 -5.49 -12.61 33.58
N ALA A 728 -4.83 -13.73 33.86
CA ALA A 728 -4.70 -14.86 32.95
C ALA A 728 -5.80 -15.90 33.17
N ASP A 729 -6.38 -16.36 32.08
CA ASP A 729 -7.30 -17.50 32.10
C ASP A 729 -6.57 -18.81 32.45
N TRP A 730 -7.33 -19.80 32.87
CA TRP A 730 -6.84 -21.10 33.31
C TRP A 730 -6.00 -21.89 32.29
N TYR A 731 -6.03 -21.51 31.02
CA TYR A 731 -5.24 -22.11 29.92
C TYR A 731 -4.00 -21.32 29.57
N THR A 732 -3.80 -20.13 30.15
CA THR A 732 -2.75 -19.19 29.72
C THR A 732 -1.40 -19.58 30.31
N ASN A 733 -0.37 -19.51 29.48
CA ASN A 733 1.03 -19.59 29.86
C ASN A 733 1.82 -18.46 29.18
N ASN A 734 3.10 -18.28 29.50
CA ASN A 734 3.83 -17.17 28.89
C ASN A 734 4.15 -17.40 27.38
N GLY A 735 4.05 -18.61 26.87
CA GLY A 735 4.05 -18.88 25.42
C GLY A 735 2.85 -18.27 24.71
N SER A 736 1.67 -18.26 25.39
CA SER A 736 0.44 -17.66 24.84
C SER A 736 0.63 -16.21 24.40
N LEU A 737 1.49 -15.46 25.08
CA LEU A 737 1.66 -14.02 24.92
C LEU A 737 2.36 -13.63 23.61
N TYR A 738 3.04 -14.59 22.97
CA TYR A 738 3.75 -14.33 21.72
C TYR A 738 2.82 -14.04 20.53
N ILE A 739 1.52 -14.24 20.68
CA ILE A 739 0.51 -13.71 19.74
C ILE A 739 0.55 -12.18 19.64
N THR A 740 1.09 -11.48 20.67
CA THR A 740 1.38 -10.03 20.61
C THR A 740 2.16 -9.64 19.34
N SER A 741 2.99 -10.54 18.80
CA SER A 741 3.76 -10.33 17.57
C SER A 741 2.89 -10.00 16.36
N SER A 742 1.61 -10.32 16.39
CA SER A 742 0.69 -10.04 15.28
C SER A 742 0.50 -8.54 14.98
N VAL A 743 0.82 -7.65 15.93
CA VAL A 743 0.85 -6.21 15.66
C VAL A 743 1.91 -5.84 14.65
N PHE A 744 2.98 -6.62 14.49
CA PHE A 744 4.10 -6.36 13.60
C PHE A 744 3.85 -6.76 12.13
N LEU A 745 2.67 -7.25 11.76
CA LEU A 745 2.32 -7.60 10.37
C LEU A 745 2.69 -6.51 9.34
N PRO A 746 2.49 -5.19 9.62
CA PRO A 746 2.88 -4.13 8.70
C PRO A 746 4.37 -4.03 8.41
N LEU A 747 5.26 -4.62 9.24
CA LEU A 747 6.69 -4.71 8.91
C LEU A 747 6.95 -5.56 7.67
N GLY A 748 6.00 -6.41 7.25
CA GLY A 748 6.03 -7.10 5.97
C GLY A 748 5.82 -6.20 4.74
N LEU A 749 5.53 -4.91 4.94
CA LEU A 749 5.54 -3.91 3.87
C LEU A 749 6.96 -3.35 3.69
N PRO A 750 7.39 -3.03 2.45
CA PRO A 750 8.68 -2.39 2.21
C PRO A 750 8.85 -1.06 2.98
N ALA A 751 10.08 -0.69 3.32
CA ALA A 751 10.35 0.53 4.10
C ALA A 751 9.90 1.83 3.41
N ASN A 752 9.81 1.82 2.08
CA ASN A 752 9.31 2.94 1.27
C ASN A 752 7.79 2.94 1.06
N HIS A 753 7.08 1.97 1.64
CA HIS A 753 5.62 1.91 1.52
C HIS A 753 4.94 3.10 2.21
N PRO A 754 3.79 3.61 1.72
CA PRO A 754 3.01 4.69 2.34
C PRO A 754 2.74 4.51 3.83
N PHE A 755 2.54 3.29 4.30
CA PHE A 755 2.40 3.00 5.73
C PHE A 755 3.57 3.55 6.56
N TRP A 756 4.80 3.47 6.05
CA TRP A 756 6.01 3.94 6.73
C TRP A 756 6.38 5.38 6.39
N THR A 757 6.05 5.84 5.18
CA THR A 757 6.53 7.10 4.63
C THR A 757 5.51 8.24 4.65
N ASP A 758 4.20 7.97 4.78
CA ASP A 758 3.22 9.03 4.95
C ASP A 758 3.39 9.70 6.31
N ALA A 759 3.13 11.00 6.36
CA ALA A 759 3.20 11.73 7.61
C ALA A 759 2.21 11.14 8.64
N PRO A 760 2.58 11.05 9.93
CA PRO A 760 1.67 10.59 10.96
C PRO A 760 0.43 11.51 11.01
N GLN A 761 -0.73 10.91 11.10
CA GLN A 761 -2.02 11.62 11.17
C GLN A 761 -2.72 11.29 12.49
N PRO A 762 -3.45 12.24 13.06
CA PRO A 762 -4.27 11.96 14.24
C PRO A 762 -5.33 10.91 13.91
N TRP A 763 -5.51 9.93 14.77
CA TRP A 763 -6.57 8.92 14.64
C TRP A 763 -7.90 9.41 15.20
N THR A 764 -8.97 8.66 15.01
CA THR A 764 -10.34 9.13 15.24
C THR A 764 -10.55 9.68 16.65
N GLN A 765 -10.08 9.02 17.70
CA GLN A 765 -10.22 9.52 19.08
C GLN A 765 -9.45 10.83 19.29
N VAL A 766 -8.23 10.94 18.75
CA VAL A 766 -7.48 12.21 18.83
C VAL A 766 -8.22 13.32 18.10
N LYS A 767 -8.78 13.08 16.93
CA LYS A 767 -9.57 14.06 16.19
C LYS A 767 -10.80 14.50 17.00
N ALA A 768 -11.58 13.54 17.48
CA ALA A 768 -12.83 13.78 18.20
C ALA A 768 -12.62 14.61 19.47
N TRP A 769 -11.66 14.22 20.31
CA TRP A 769 -11.40 14.90 21.58
C TRP A 769 -10.70 16.27 21.45
N ASN A 770 -10.12 16.55 20.26
CA ASN A 770 -9.54 17.86 19.93
C ASN A 770 -10.46 18.74 19.08
N GLY A 771 -11.74 18.38 18.90
CA GLY A 771 -12.70 19.17 18.12
C GLY A 771 -12.39 19.24 16.62
N MET A 772 -11.65 18.27 16.09
CA MET A 772 -11.34 18.15 14.67
C MET A 772 -12.45 17.36 13.97
N GLU A 773 -12.63 17.60 12.68
CA GLU A 773 -13.54 16.81 11.86
C GLU A 773 -13.04 15.35 11.72
N PHE A 774 -13.94 14.40 11.81
CA PHE A 774 -13.68 12.98 11.59
C PHE A 774 -14.89 12.32 10.92
N PRO A 775 -14.69 11.18 10.20
CA PRO A 775 -15.78 10.47 9.56
C PRO A 775 -16.80 9.95 10.57
N LYS A 776 -18.09 10.21 10.30
CA LYS A 776 -19.17 9.55 11.04
C LYS A 776 -19.10 8.04 10.82
N ASP A 777 -19.38 7.28 11.86
CA ASP A 777 -19.51 5.83 11.71
C ASP A 777 -20.83 5.45 11.05
N HIS A 778 -20.79 4.35 10.28
CA HIS A 778 -21.93 3.80 9.57
C HIS A 778 -22.01 2.30 9.82
N ASN A 779 -23.20 1.80 10.10
CA ASN A 779 -23.41 0.38 10.23
C ASN A 779 -23.06 -0.32 8.90
N HIS A 780 -22.32 -1.39 8.98
CA HIS A 780 -22.07 -2.27 7.86
C HIS A 780 -23.21 -3.29 7.79
N VAL A 781 -24.23 -2.97 7.01
CA VAL A 781 -25.28 -3.92 6.69
C VAL A 781 -24.76 -4.85 5.61
N ASP A 782 -24.35 -6.03 6.01
CA ASP A 782 -24.02 -7.11 5.10
C ASP A 782 -25.35 -7.68 4.55
N ASN A 783 -25.84 -7.09 3.45
CA ASN A 783 -27.05 -7.54 2.75
C ASN A 783 -26.96 -8.97 2.22
N ILE A 784 -25.83 -9.64 2.42
CA ILE A 784 -25.57 -11.01 1.99
C ILE A 784 -26.10 -12.03 3.00
N VAL A 785 -26.69 -11.59 4.11
CA VAL A 785 -27.55 -12.43 4.95
C VAL A 785 -28.86 -12.83 4.23
N THR A 786 -29.10 -12.39 3.03
CA THR A 786 -29.92 -13.17 2.13
C THR A 786 -29.15 -14.48 1.89
N ARG A 787 -29.25 -15.34 2.89
CA ARG A 787 -29.18 -16.77 2.88
C ARG A 787 -28.99 -17.29 1.45
N ASP A 788 -27.79 -17.09 0.91
CA ASP A 788 -27.38 -17.86 -0.26
C ASP A 788 -27.56 -19.31 0.17
N ARG A 789 -28.60 -19.92 -0.27
CA ARG A 789 -28.85 -21.35 -0.05
C ARG A 789 -27.70 -22.03 -0.75
N TRP A 790 -26.84 -22.60 0.06
CA TRP A 790 -25.71 -23.43 -0.34
C TRP A 790 -26.05 -24.44 -1.42
#